data_ba3f4f44211514b3c3b574c0829cc1da
#
_entry.id   ba3f4f44211514b3c3b574c0829cc1da
#
_cell.length_a   1.000
_cell.length_b   1.000
_cell.length_c   1.000
_cell.angle_alpha   90.00
_cell.angle_beta   90.00
_cell.angle_gamma   90.00
#
_symmetry.space_group_name_H-M   'P 1'
#
loop_
_entity.id
_entity.type
_entity.pdbx_description
1 polymer ?
#
loop_
_entity_poly.entity_id
_entity_poly.type
_entity_poly.pdbx_seq_one_letter_code
_entity_poly.pdbx_strand_id
1 'polypeptide(L)'
;MSAAVTPVSQASYGEQARAALRHPARDLLAWLTLALGTLAILWPLGLTNRVLAGVDALTYFTPYWAYRMAELRAGLVPLWNPYLFLGVPFLANPQAAVLYPLHWPLSWLSAEQALVWSALLHAWLAAGFTYTFGRRTLHLSRLAAWLAALIFGLGGFTLARVENINQLNALAWLPALLWLYDETARAAGRRSRVRWGSALAVAIALQLLAGHTQTTFVNMVGLGLWAGWSVLAALWARRRRSGGAEAREGCGDGETRGHGDGETRRHGDGETRRHGNTETGRWGDGADVRLRDYLLPLLAIIPGLLLAAAQLLPTLELNGLGLRTGGLPYRQAVSFSLRPRLLAQSFLPPFGGGLAGAFGSEGYAEFVGYVGIAALMLAFIGLSLLWRRTADGARPQRNIQRSTVLAASGFLLALGAYNPLYYLLWRVVPGFDLFRAPARWLALYALGMAALAGFGLDALTADTAMQGRAGAGARGQGRWIKRGVIVGGALVLAALIIIQQRPPWPALAGWAIAGIAAAGLLRAARRWPRFARGALVALTFVELWLGGRGLPFTLATAPSATSLRNAPAALLAATRDQPPAGRDRFLSLSDIRFDPGDLAELRAGQAGRLSPDAIERLVRAAKQVEVLAPNLPLLYGLPAVDGYDGGLLPLGRYVQLQSLFLPPELLMPDGRLREQLRRVPETRLLDLTGVRFVITDKQRDLWADDVYYDLELGAQLDPGQELNLNLSAYAPFSATALGLVAETAGGVPDGAQLAEVNVTDAGGRSTLLDLRAGPGTSSAATPVRLRLPEPMSPVSITVRVPAGAPAWVLRGLSLIDERTGAHSSVTVSPQDDFRRIHSGDVKIYERAGAPGRAWLVHGIQPVSEDTAALALMDNPAFDSRASVVVSAALDPRPPAPATPGESVEVTDYAPERAAFTANVTSPAVLVLADAFYPGWQATVDGVSAPILRANLMFRGLALEPGRHEIVFTYRPSTWRLGVAISFGALAALAAAVIATGVYKRRNAPHTGTPEPAETNH
;
A
#
# COMPACT_ATOMS: atom_id res chain seq x y z
N MET A 1 10.48 -75.65 -10.25
CA MET A 1 10.13 -74.85 -9.06
C MET A 1 10.03 -73.36 -9.51
N SER A 2 8.84 -72.93 -9.86
CA SER A 2 8.56 -71.58 -10.34
C SER A 2 8.14 -70.79 -9.12
N ALA A 3 8.93 -69.79 -8.72
CA ALA A 3 8.62 -68.88 -7.64
C ALA A 3 7.72 -67.76 -8.22
N ALA A 4 6.48 -67.72 -7.83
CA ALA A 4 5.54 -66.66 -8.16
C ALA A 4 5.97 -65.35 -7.52
N VAL A 5 6.34 -64.35 -8.34
CA VAL A 5 6.58 -62.96 -7.92
C VAL A 5 5.24 -62.30 -7.65
N THR A 6 4.88 -62.15 -6.39
CA THR A 6 3.73 -61.33 -5.99
C THR A 6 3.97 -59.85 -6.30
N PRO A 7 3.04 -59.13 -6.98
CA PRO A 7 3.19 -57.70 -7.23
C PRO A 7 3.00 -56.95 -5.89
N VAL A 8 4.03 -56.25 -5.47
CA VAL A 8 3.93 -55.31 -4.32
C VAL A 8 2.95 -54.19 -4.68
N SER A 9 1.83 -54.21 -3.98
CA SER A 9 0.69 -53.37 -4.19
C SER A 9 1.01 -51.88 -4.07
N GLN A 10 0.44 -51.08 -4.99
CA GLN A 10 0.38 -49.61 -4.93
C GLN A 10 -0.30 -49.08 -3.67
N ALA A 11 -0.84 -49.92 -2.82
CA ALA A 11 -1.44 -49.63 -1.51
C ALA A 11 -0.45 -48.96 -0.53
N SER A 12 0.86 -49.19 -0.64
CA SER A 12 1.87 -48.70 0.30
C SER A 12 2.09 -47.15 0.25
N TYR A 13 1.90 -46.51 -0.89
CA TYR A 13 2.07 -45.02 -1.02
C TYR A 13 0.87 -44.27 -0.42
N GLY A 14 -0.34 -44.77 -0.60
CA GLY A 14 -1.54 -44.15 -0.01
C GLY A 14 -1.60 -44.28 1.49
N GLU A 15 -1.15 -45.42 2.03
CA GLU A 15 -1.07 -45.67 3.49
C GLU A 15 0.07 -44.92 4.17
N GLN A 16 1.23 -44.81 3.52
CA GLN A 16 2.33 -43.98 4.02
C GLN A 16 1.98 -42.48 4.01
N ALA A 17 1.27 -42.00 3.01
CA ALA A 17 0.76 -40.63 2.98
C ALA A 17 -0.30 -40.37 4.07
N ARG A 18 -1.16 -41.36 4.37
CA ARG A 18 -2.15 -41.28 5.49
C ARG A 18 -1.48 -41.37 6.86
N ALA A 19 -0.49 -42.24 7.03
CA ALA A 19 0.29 -42.34 8.26
C ALA A 19 1.12 -41.07 8.55
N ALA A 20 1.63 -40.41 7.48
CA ALA A 20 2.35 -39.13 7.57
C ALA A 20 1.48 -37.97 8.07
N LEU A 21 0.16 -38.00 7.90
CA LEU A 21 -0.79 -36.97 8.36
C LEU A 21 -1.25 -37.16 9.81
N ARG A 22 -0.85 -38.25 10.48
CA ARG A 22 -1.33 -38.64 11.85
C ARG A 22 -0.57 -38.00 13.01
N HIS A 23 0.33 -37.04 12.78
CA HIS A 23 1.09 -36.39 13.86
C HIS A 23 0.89 -34.89 13.89
N PRO A 24 -0.23 -34.35 14.40
CA PRO A 24 -0.52 -32.91 14.44
C PRO A 24 0.55 -32.12 15.24
N ALA A 25 1.13 -32.73 16.28
CA ALA A 25 2.18 -32.12 17.08
C ALA A 25 3.46 -31.78 16.28
N ARG A 26 3.83 -32.64 15.32
CA ARG A 26 5.01 -32.35 14.45
C ARG A 26 4.76 -31.26 13.42
N ASP A 27 3.54 -31.12 12.95
CA ASP A 27 3.17 -30.05 12.04
C ASP A 27 3.04 -28.73 12.82
N LEU A 28 2.55 -28.76 14.07
CA LEU A 28 2.57 -27.61 14.98
C LEU A 28 4.02 -27.16 15.27
N LEU A 29 4.93 -28.11 15.55
CA LEU A 29 6.34 -27.81 15.74
C LEU A 29 6.95 -27.11 14.52
N ALA A 30 6.57 -27.54 13.30
CA ALA A 30 7.03 -26.87 12.07
C ALA A 30 6.53 -25.41 11.99
N TRP A 31 5.29 -25.12 12.38
CA TRP A 31 4.78 -23.74 12.46
C TRP A 31 5.54 -22.90 13.49
N LEU A 32 5.86 -23.48 14.66
CA LEU A 32 6.63 -22.80 15.71
C LEU A 32 8.08 -22.53 15.26
N THR A 33 8.72 -23.47 14.59
CA THR A 33 10.08 -23.26 14.05
C THR A 33 10.10 -22.23 12.91
N LEU A 34 9.03 -22.13 12.12
CA LEU A 34 8.88 -21.05 11.14
C LEU A 34 8.68 -19.67 11.81
N ALA A 35 7.98 -19.60 12.95
CA ALA A 35 7.87 -18.37 13.73
C ALA A 35 9.25 -17.93 14.26
N LEU A 36 10.04 -18.87 14.79
CA LEU A 36 11.42 -18.59 15.21
C LEU A 36 12.30 -18.15 14.03
N GLY A 37 12.16 -18.79 12.87
CA GLY A 37 12.86 -18.36 11.63
C GLY A 37 12.48 -16.96 11.19
N THR A 38 11.19 -16.60 11.30
CA THR A 38 10.71 -15.24 11.01
C THR A 38 11.32 -14.22 11.95
N LEU A 39 11.31 -14.51 13.26
CA LEU A 39 11.95 -13.65 14.27
C LEU A 39 13.46 -13.55 14.06
N ALA A 40 14.14 -14.64 13.66
CA ALA A 40 15.57 -14.62 13.41
C ALA A 40 15.97 -13.77 12.19
N ILE A 41 15.16 -13.78 11.13
CA ILE A 41 15.42 -12.95 9.94
C ILE A 41 15.02 -11.49 10.18
N LEU A 42 13.86 -11.26 10.80
CA LEU A 42 13.31 -9.94 11.10
C LEU A 42 13.66 -9.47 12.51
N TRP A 43 14.78 -9.95 13.10
CA TRP A 43 15.18 -9.63 14.47
C TRP A 43 15.28 -8.12 14.76
N PRO A 44 15.70 -7.23 13.81
CA PRO A 44 15.75 -5.81 14.09
C PRO A 44 14.38 -5.21 14.42
N LEU A 45 13.31 -5.83 13.90
CA LEU A 45 11.92 -5.43 14.15
C LEU A 45 11.32 -6.16 15.34
N GLY A 46 11.48 -7.48 15.41
CA GLY A 46 10.78 -8.31 16.39
C GLY A 46 11.41 -8.34 17.79
N LEU A 47 12.72 -8.10 17.90
CA LEU A 47 13.48 -8.20 19.16
C LEU A 47 14.05 -6.85 19.63
N THR A 48 13.69 -5.75 18.96
CA THR A 48 14.09 -4.39 19.37
C THR A 48 12.88 -3.46 19.30
N ASN A 49 13.04 -2.23 19.82
CA ASN A 49 12.00 -1.20 19.71
C ASN A 49 12.10 -0.38 18.41
N ARG A 50 12.82 -0.87 17.39
CA ARG A 50 12.96 -0.15 16.13
C ARG A 50 11.66 -0.15 15.35
N VAL A 51 11.45 0.91 14.59
CA VAL A 51 10.26 1.13 13.78
C VAL A 51 10.61 1.26 12.30
N LEU A 52 9.66 0.93 11.44
CA LEU A 52 9.78 1.11 10.00
C LEU A 52 9.63 2.60 9.66
N ALA A 53 10.62 3.17 9.00
CA ALA A 53 10.64 4.58 8.58
C ALA A 53 11.06 4.73 7.11
N GLY A 54 10.78 3.74 6.26
CA GLY A 54 10.81 3.89 4.82
C GLY A 54 9.76 4.89 4.35
N VAL A 55 9.89 5.40 3.13
CA VAL A 55 9.00 6.46 2.63
C VAL A 55 7.52 6.10 2.81
N ASP A 56 7.08 4.95 2.26
CA ASP A 56 5.66 4.53 2.37
C ASP A 56 5.29 4.17 3.82
N ALA A 57 6.20 3.56 4.59
CA ALA A 57 5.93 3.20 5.97
C ALA A 57 5.67 4.44 6.83
N LEU A 58 6.51 5.47 6.70
CA LEU A 58 6.43 6.70 7.49
C LEU A 58 5.31 7.63 7.00
N THR A 59 5.26 7.94 5.69
CA THR A 59 4.38 8.99 5.16
C THR A 59 3.02 8.47 4.69
N TYR A 60 2.80 7.15 4.65
CA TYR A 60 1.53 6.57 4.25
C TYR A 60 0.94 5.65 5.33
N PHE A 61 1.61 4.53 5.64
CA PHE A 61 1.02 3.52 6.52
C PHE A 61 0.92 3.98 7.98
N THR A 62 1.96 4.58 8.54
CA THR A 62 1.95 5.02 9.95
C THR A 62 0.81 6.01 10.24
N PRO A 63 0.62 7.12 9.48
CA PRO A 63 -0.46 8.06 9.74
C PRO A 63 -1.85 7.46 9.51
N TYR A 64 -2.05 6.65 8.46
CA TYR A 64 -3.33 5.98 8.22
C TYR A 64 -3.69 4.99 9.34
N TRP A 65 -2.70 4.25 9.86
CA TRP A 65 -2.91 3.34 10.98
C TRP A 65 -3.17 4.10 12.27
N ALA A 66 -2.45 5.19 12.54
CA ALA A 66 -2.66 6.02 13.72
C ALA A 66 -4.10 6.56 13.76
N TYR A 67 -4.58 7.15 12.67
CA TYR A 67 -5.94 7.65 12.56
C TYR A 67 -6.98 6.52 12.73
N ARG A 68 -6.85 5.43 11.96
CA ARG A 68 -7.73 4.27 12.07
C ARG A 68 -7.81 3.74 13.50
N MET A 69 -6.67 3.60 14.17
CA MET A 69 -6.59 3.02 15.51
C MET A 69 -7.18 3.97 16.56
N ALA A 70 -7.00 5.27 16.40
CA ALA A 70 -7.62 6.27 17.27
C ALA A 70 -9.15 6.18 17.22
N GLU A 71 -9.74 6.14 16.03
CA GLU A 71 -11.19 6.02 15.83
C GLU A 71 -11.73 4.67 16.36
N LEU A 72 -11.04 3.56 16.06
CA LEU A 72 -11.45 2.23 16.54
C LEU A 72 -11.38 2.11 18.07
N ARG A 73 -10.40 2.75 18.73
CA ARG A 73 -10.34 2.81 20.21
C ARG A 73 -11.48 3.62 20.80
N ALA A 74 -11.95 4.66 20.09
CA ALA A 74 -13.13 5.43 20.44
C ALA A 74 -14.45 4.67 20.18
N GLY A 75 -14.38 3.42 19.64
CA GLY A 75 -15.55 2.62 19.27
C GLY A 75 -16.21 3.03 17.96
N LEU A 76 -15.53 3.86 17.15
CA LEU A 76 -16.03 4.39 15.89
C LEU A 76 -15.39 3.67 14.71
N VAL A 77 -16.14 3.49 13.62
CA VAL A 77 -15.61 3.05 12.33
C VAL A 77 -15.29 4.28 11.50
N PRO A 78 -14.02 4.57 11.16
CA PRO A 78 -13.65 5.78 10.45
C PRO A 78 -14.13 5.73 9.00
N LEU A 79 -15.27 6.35 8.69
CA LEU A 79 -15.83 6.41 7.34
C LEU A 79 -15.24 7.57 6.54
N TRP A 80 -14.96 8.72 7.20
CA TRP A 80 -14.48 9.95 6.61
C TRP A 80 -13.16 10.41 7.22
N ASN A 81 -12.31 11.07 6.43
CA ASN A 81 -11.07 11.70 6.88
C ASN A 81 -11.12 13.21 6.52
N PRO A 82 -11.24 14.12 7.50
CA PRO A 82 -11.29 15.56 7.28
C PRO A 82 -9.92 16.23 7.15
N TYR A 83 -8.82 15.49 7.35
CA TYR A 83 -7.47 16.05 7.51
C TYR A 83 -6.66 16.12 6.22
N LEU A 84 -7.05 15.40 5.17
CA LEU A 84 -6.30 15.33 3.91
C LEU A 84 -7.21 15.66 2.73
N PHE A 85 -6.63 16.26 1.66
CA PHE A 85 -7.30 16.50 0.37
C PHE A 85 -8.62 17.27 0.49
N LEU A 86 -8.75 18.17 1.49
CA LEU A 86 -9.98 18.91 1.78
C LEU A 86 -11.14 17.99 2.24
N GLY A 87 -10.83 16.80 2.70
CA GLY A 87 -11.78 15.77 3.13
C GLY A 87 -11.96 14.65 2.10
N VAL A 88 -11.88 13.40 2.56
CA VAL A 88 -12.00 12.21 1.70
C VAL A 88 -12.62 11.03 2.44
N PRO A 89 -13.29 10.09 1.72
CA PRO A 89 -13.81 8.87 2.35
C PRO A 89 -12.66 7.95 2.76
N PHE A 90 -12.55 7.69 4.07
CA PHE A 90 -11.43 6.93 4.62
C PHE A 90 -11.61 5.42 4.48
N LEU A 91 -12.74 4.87 4.93
CA LEU A 91 -13.02 3.44 4.82
C LEU A 91 -13.07 2.97 3.37
N ALA A 92 -13.57 3.79 2.46
CA ALA A 92 -13.67 3.46 1.04
C ALA A 92 -12.29 3.23 0.39
N ASN A 93 -11.21 3.82 0.95
CA ASN A 93 -9.85 3.50 0.56
C ASN A 93 -9.45 2.14 1.15
N PRO A 94 -9.33 1.07 0.33
CA PRO A 94 -9.01 -0.26 0.84
C PRO A 94 -7.67 -0.31 1.57
N GLN A 95 -6.72 0.56 1.23
CA GLN A 95 -5.40 0.62 1.86
C GLN A 95 -5.45 1.00 3.35
N ALA A 96 -6.54 1.63 3.80
CA ALA A 96 -6.79 1.87 5.23
C ALA A 96 -7.00 0.57 6.01
N ALA A 97 -7.44 -0.50 5.34
CA ALA A 97 -7.65 -1.86 5.89
C ALA A 97 -8.44 -1.85 7.22
N VAL A 98 -9.48 -1.01 7.30
CA VAL A 98 -10.27 -0.79 8.53
C VAL A 98 -10.94 -2.07 9.00
N LEU A 99 -11.50 -2.83 8.06
CA LEU A 99 -12.29 -4.03 8.34
C LEU A 99 -11.47 -5.32 8.38
N TYR A 100 -10.14 -5.25 8.35
CA TYR A 100 -9.29 -6.44 8.40
C TYR A 100 -9.12 -6.96 9.83
N PRO A 101 -9.71 -8.12 10.21
CA PRO A 101 -9.81 -8.53 11.62
C PRO A 101 -8.46 -8.81 12.28
N LEU A 102 -7.43 -9.21 11.51
CA LEU A 102 -6.11 -9.49 12.08
C LEU A 102 -5.39 -8.21 12.55
N HIS A 103 -5.86 -7.02 12.15
CA HIS A 103 -5.35 -5.75 12.66
C HIS A 103 -6.03 -5.28 13.95
N TRP A 104 -7.24 -5.75 14.26
CA TRP A 104 -7.98 -5.26 15.43
C TRP A 104 -7.24 -5.49 16.76
N PRO A 105 -6.64 -6.66 17.02
CA PRO A 105 -5.84 -6.84 18.24
C PRO A 105 -4.61 -5.92 18.31
N LEU A 106 -4.08 -5.52 17.16
CA LEU A 106 -2.91 -4.62 17.07
C LEU A 106 -3.28 -3.16 17.39
N SER A 107 -4.57 -2.80 17.39
CA SER A 107 -5.04 -1.43 17.64
C SER A 107 -4.74 -0.94 19.06
N TRP A 108 -4.34 -1.81 19.98
CA TRP A 108 -3.89 -1.44 21.34
C TRP A 108 -2.41 -1.00 21.40
N LEU A 109 -1.63 -1.23 20.34
CA LEU A 109 -0.23 -0.82 20.23
C LEU A 109 -0.13 0.61 19.66
N SER A 110 1.08 1.20 19.64
CA SER A 110 1.31 2.37 18.79
C SER A 110 1.23 1.99 17.31
N ALA A 111 0.97 2.95 16.42
CA ALA A 111 0.84 2.68 14.98
C ALA A 111 2.11 2.04 14.41
N GLU A 112 3.28 2.53 14.81
CA GLU A 112 4.59 2.03 14.39
C GLU A 112 4.81 0.58 14.84
N GLN A 113 4.49 0.27 16.09
CA GLN A 113 4.60 -1.09 16.62
C GLN A 113 3.60 -2.03 15.96
N ALA A 114 2.37 -1.56 15.73
CA ALA A 114 1.34 -2.34 15.06
C ALA A 114 1.74 -2.72 13.63
N LEU A 115 2.42 -1.82 12.89
CA LEU A 115 2.99 -2.12 11.57
C LEU A 115 4.04 -3.22 11.65
N VAL A 116 4.97 -3.12 12.60
CA VAL A 116 6.00 -4.15 12.83
C VAL A 116 5.39 -5.50 13.13
N TRP A 117 4.45 -5.57 14.07
CA TRP A 117 3.80 -6.83 14.44
C TRP A 117 2.93 -7.40 13.31
N SER A 118 2.30 -6.54 12.50
CA SER A 118 1.59 -6.99 11.30
C SER A 118 2.55 -7.62 10.28
N ALA A 119 3.73 -7.02 10.07
CA ALA A 119 4.73 -7.58 9.16
C ALA A 119 5.22 -8.96 9.61
N LEU A 120 5.55 -9.10 10.91
CA LEU A 120 5.96 -10.38 11.50
C LEU A 120 4.87 -11.44 11.36
N LEU A 121 3.63 -11.10 11.73
CA LEU A 121 2.47 -11.99 11.65
C LEU A 121 2.26 -12.51 10.23
N HIS A 122 2.25 -11.62 9.24
CA HIS A 122 1.93 -12.02 7.87
C HIS A 122 3.08 -12.73 7.15
N ALA A 123 4.35 -12.41 7.46
CA ALA A 123 5.49 -13.20 7.00
C ALA A 123 5.43 -14.63 7.57
N TRP A 124 5.10 -14.78 8.85
CA TRP A 124 4.87 -16.08 9.48
C TRP A 124 3.68 -16.83 8.87
N LEU A 125 2.53 -16.16 8.65
CA LEU A 125 1.37 -16.75 7.99
C LEU A 125 1.70 -17.20 6.56
N ALA A 126 2.41 -16.38 5.78
CA ALA A 126 2.87 -16.77 4.44
C ALA A 126 3.70 -18.07 4.47
N ALA A 127 4.64 -18.18 5.41
CA ALA A 127 5.44 -19.37 5.60
C ALA A 127 4.58 -20.55 6.06
N GLY A 128 3.74 -20.40 7.09
CA GLY A 128 2.89 -21.44 7.65
C GLY A 128 1.85 -21.97 6.66
N PHE A 129 1.21 -21.11 5.89
CA PHE A 129 0.28 -21.52 4.83
C PHE A 129 1.00 -22.23 3.68
N THR A 130 2.23 -21.80 3.34
CA THR A 130 3.06 -22.50 2.35
C THR A 130 3.47 -23.89 2.85
N TYR A 131 3.84 -24.03 4.13
CA TYR A 131 4.09 -25.34 4.74
C TYR A 131 2.85 -26.24 4.62
N THR A 132 1.69 -25.73 4.99
CA THR A 132 0.43 -26.46 4.95
C THR A 132 0.05 -26.84 3.51
N PHE A 133 0.19 -25.93 2.56
CA PHE A 133 0.04 -26.17 1.12
C PHE A 133 0.99 -27.28 0.62
N GLY A 134 2.27 -27.20 1.00
CA GLY A 134 3.28 -28.21 0.68
C GLY A 134 2.91 -29.60 1.22
N ARG A 135 2.42 -29.67 2.46
CA ARG A 135 2.02 -30.92 3.12
C ARG A 135 0.73 -31.49 2.57
N ARG A 136 -0.31 -30.66 2.46
CA ARG A 136 -1.69 -31.10 2.17
C ARG A 136 -1.98 -31.21 0.67
N THR A 137 -1.43 -30.30 -0.12
CA THR A 137 -1.71 -30.19 -1.57
C THR A 137 -0.63 -30.86 -2.39
N LEU A 138 0.64 -30.49 -2.14
CA LEU A 138 1.78 -31.00 -2.91
C LEU A 138 2.26 -32.36 -2.45
N HIS A 139 1.88 -32.81 -1.25
CA HIS A 139 2.29 -34.06 -0.60
C HIS A 139 3.81 -34.16 -0.39
N LEU A 140 4.47 -33.03 -0.14
CA LEU A 140 5.91 -32.95 0.15
C LEU A 140 6.23 -33.58 1.53
N SER A 141 7.43 -34.09 1.71
CA SER A 141 7.95 -34.44 3.03
C SER A 141 7.96 -33.21 3.96
N ARG A 142 8.00 -33.40 5.29
CA ARG A 142 7.99 -32.27 6.24
C ARG A 142 9.16 -31.32 5.99
N LEU A 143 10.35 -31.84 5.75
CA LEU A 143 11.54 -31.03 5.48
C LEU A 143 11.41 -30.25 4.16
N ALA A 144 10.87 -30.89 3.11
CA ALA A 144 10.67 -30.23 1.82
C ALA A 144 9.56 -29.17 1.87
N ALA A 145 8.47 -29.41 2.59
CA ALA A 145 7.43 -28.42 2.82
C ALA A 145 7.96 -27.25 3.68
N TRP A 146 8.83 -27.52 4.66
CA TRP A 146 9.46 -26.49 5.48
C TRP A 146 10.43 -25.64 4.66
N LEU A 147 11.22 -26.26 3.75
CA LEU A 147 12.05 -25.52 2.79
C LEU A 147 11.20 -24.61 1.89
N ALA A 148 10.11 -25.13 1.31
CA ALA A 148 9.20 -24.32 0.50
C ALA A 148 8.61 -23.14 1.29
N ALA A 149 8.26 -23.38 2.56
CA ALA A 149 7.78 -22.33 3.47
C ALA A 149 8.82 -21.24 3.73
N LEU A 150 10.07 -21.60 3.95
CA LEU A 150 11.17 -20.64 4.08
C LEU A 150 11.32 -19.80 2.81
N ILE A 151 11.37 -20.47 1.65
CA ILE A 151 11.61 -19.79 0.36
C ILE A 151 10.50 -18.78 0.05
N PHE A 152 9.23 -19.12 0.25
CA PHE A 152 8.14 -18.20 -0.04
C PHE A 152 7.93 -17.17 1.08
N GLY A 153 7.84 -17.61 2.34
CA GLY A 153 7.51 -16.73 3.46
C GLY A 153 8.66 -15.80 3.87
N LEU A 154 9.91 -16.22 3.68
CA LEU A 154 11.12 -15.50 4.11
C LEU A 154 12.12 -15.28 2.96
N GLY A 155 11.69 -15.47 1.72
CA GLY A 155 12.47 -15.17 0.52
C GLY A 155 12.43 -13.70 0.14
N GLY A 156 13.23 -13.32 -0.84
CA GLY A 156 13.45 -11.94 -1.23
C GLY A 156 12.17 -11.20 -1.60
N PHE A 157 11.26 -11.85 -2.34
CA PHE A 157 10.01 -11.20 -2.73
C PHE A 157 9.16 -10.78 -1.51
N THR A 158 8.97 -11.69 -0.56
CA THR A 158 8.15 -11.44 0.64
C THR A 158 8.81 -10.44 1.58
N LEU A 159 10.12 -10.60 1.84
CA LEU A 159 10.87 -9.70 2.72
C LEU A 159 10.99 -8.28 2.16
N ALA A 160 11.07 -8.11 0.84
CA ALA A 160 11.07 -6.78 0.21
C ALA A 160 9.74 -6.03 0.38
N ARG A 161 8.66 -6.72 0.79
CA ARG A 161 7.33 -6.14 1.04
C ARG A 161 7.09 -5.76 2.51
N VAL A 162 8.05 -5.94 3.39
CA VAL A 162 7.92 -5.61 4.83
C VAL A 162 7.56 -4.13 5.05
N GLU A 163 8.09 -3.21 4.25
CA GLU A 163 7.72 -1.79 4.28
C GLU A 163 6.44 -1.47 3.47
N ASN A 164 5.97 -2.39 2.62
CA ASN A 164 4.71 -2.29 1.88
C ASN A 164 3.66 -3.21 2.52
N ILE A 165 3.25 -2.89 3.72
CA ILE A 165 2.54 -3.75 4.65
C ILE A 165 1.27 -4.40 4.06
N ASN A 166 0.45 -3.66 3.33
CA ASN A 166 -0.79 -4.17 2.75
C ASN A 166 -0.54 -5.19 1.62
N GLN A 167 0.58 -5.03 0.87
CA GLN A 167 1.00 -6.03 -0.12
C GLN A 167 1.38 -7.34 0.58
N LEU A 168 2.16 -7.27 1.66
CA LEU A 168 2.56 -8.43 2.45
C LEU A 168 1.34 -9.13 3.06
N ASN A 169 0.42 -8.35 3.64
CA ASN A 169 -0.79 -8.86 4.28
C ASN A 169 -1.68 -9.64 3.29
N ALA A 170 -1.90 -9.12 2.09
CA ALA A 170 -2.67 -9.79 1.05
C ALA A 170 -1.91 -11.00 0.44
N LEU A 171 -0.57 -10.88 0.26
CA LEU A 171 0.28 -11.95 -0.28
C LEU A 171 0.25 -13.22 0.57
N ALA A 172 0.19 -13.06 1.90
CA ALA A 172 0.21 -14.18 2.83
C ALA A 172 -0.91 -15.20 2.58
N TRP A 173 -2.02 -14.79 1.99
CA TRP A 173 -3.17 -15.64 1.71
C TRP A 173 -3.02 -16.51 0.45
N LEU A 174 -2.10 -16.21 -0.47
CA LEU A 174 -1.95 -16.95 -1.74
C LEU A 174 -1.78 -18.47 -1.53
N PRO A 175 -0.88 -18.98 -0.69
CA PRO A 175 -0.76 -20.42 -0.48
C PRO A 175 -1.99 -21.04 0.18
N ALA A 176 -2.69 -20.27 1.04
CA ALA A 176 -3.92 -20.71 1.69
C ALA A 176 -5.05 -20.91 0.68
N LEU A 177 -5.21 -19.99 -0.28
CA LEU A 177 -6.21 -20.11 -1.36
C LEU A 177 -6.02 -21.37 -2.18
N LEU A 178 -4.77 -21.66 -2.59
CA LEU A 178 -4.46 -22.85 -3.39
C LEU A 178 -4.70 -24.15 -2.60
N TRP A 179 -4.33 -24.16 -1.30
CA TRP A 179 -4.59 -25.27 -0.42
C TRP A 179 -6.08 -25.51 -0.20
N LEU A 180 -6.84 -24.46 0.17
CA LEU A 180 -8.28 -24.55 0.46
C LEU A 180 -9.10 -24.90 -0.80
N TYR A 181 -8.69 -24.40 -1.95
CA TYR A 181 -9.27 -24.80 -3.25
C TYR A 181 -9.13 -26.33 -3.46
N ASP A 182 -7.94 -26.87 -3.30
CA ASP A 182 -7.69 -28.30 -3.50
C ASP A 182 -8.37 -29.18 -2.45
N GLU A 183 -8.50 -28.74 -1.18
CA GLU A 183 -9.29 -29.44 -0.15
C GLU A 183 -10.78 -29.47 -0.51
N THR A 184 -11.30 -28.35 -1.05
CA THR A 184 -12.69 -28.27 -1.52
C THR A 184 -12.93 -29.19 -2.72
N ALA A 185 -12.01 -29.20 -3.70
CA ALA A 185 -12.07 -30.04 -4.89
C ALA A 185 -12.02 -31.55 -4.55
N ARG A 186 -11.20 -31.92 -3.54
CA ARG A 186 -11.06 -33.32 -3.09
C ARG A 186 -12.10 -33.78 -2.08
N ALA A 187 -12.92 -32.85 -1.57
CA ALA A 187 -13.86 -33.15 -0.50
C ALA A 187 -14.87 -34.23 -0.89
N ALA A 188 -14.84 -35.35 -0.16
CA ALA A 188 -15.82 -36.41 -0.30
C ALA A 188 -17.09 -36.05 0.50
N GLY A 189 -18.21 -35.90 -0.22
CA GLY A 189 -19.49 -35.57 0.38
C GLY A 189 -19.76 -34.07 0.61
N ARG A 190 -21.07 -33.75 0.70
CA ARG A 190 -21.58 -32.35 0.75
C ARG A 190 -21.03 -31.56 1.96
N ARG A 191 -20.99 -32.19 3.16
CA ARG A 191 -20.54 -31.54 4.41
C ARG A 191 -19.09 -31.06 4.33
N SER A 192 -18.18 -31.95 3.90
CA SER A 192 -16.77 -31.62 3.78
C SER A 192 -16.55 -30.53 2.73
N ARG A 193 -17.29 -30.59 1.62
CA ARG A 193 -17.23 -29.58 0.54
C ARG A 193 -17.72 -28.20 1.01
N VAL A 194 -18.83 -28.14 1.75
CA VAL A 194 -19.35 -26.90 2.33
C VAL A 194 -18.33 -26.32 3.33
N ARG A 195 -17.77 -27.12 4.23
CA ARG A 195 -16.77 -26.66 5.22
C ARG A 195 -15.53 -26.05 4.54
N TRP A 196 -14.93 -26.77 3.59
CA TRP A 196 -13.73 -26.28 2.92
C TRP A 196 -14.01 -25.12 1.97
N GLY A 197 -15.16 -25.16 1.29
CA GLY A 197 -15.63 -24.05 0.44
C GLY A 197 -15.90 -22.78 1.26
N SER A 198 -16.49 -22.91 2.45
CA SER A 198 -16.67 -21.77 3.37
C SER A 198 -15.32 -21.22 3.85
N ALA A 199 -14.36 -22.08 4.18
CA ALA A 199 -13.02 -21.63 4.55
C ALA A 199 -12.31 -20.91 3.38
N LEU A 200 -12.49 -21.38 2.14
CA LEU A 200 -11.98 -20.71 0.95
C LEU A 200 -12.64 -19.33 0.76
N ALA A 201 -13.97 -19.22 0.92
CA ALA A 201 -14.69 -17.95 0.85
C ALA A 201 -14.19 -16.94 1.90
N VAL A 202 -13.98 -17.39 3.14
CA VAL A 202 -13.41 -16.56 4.22
C VAL A 202 -11.99 -16.11 3.87
N ALA A 203 -11.14 -16.99 3.34
CA ALA A 203 -9.78 -16.62 2.93
C ALA A 203 -9.77 -15.59 1.79
N ILE A 204 -10.72 -15.70 0.82
CA ILE A 204 -10.92 -14.71 -0.24
C ILE A 204 -11.34 -13.36 0.35
N ALA A 205 -12.28 -13.35 1.30
CA ALA A 205 -12.70 -12.12 1.97
C ALA A 205 -11.55 -11.49 2.75
N LEU A 206 -10.80 -12.27 3.54
CA LEU A 206 -9.68 -11.77 4.34
C LEU A 206 -8.56 -11.14 3.50
N GLN A 207 -8.21 -11.74 2.37
CA GLN A 207 -7.21 -11.10 1.49
C GLN A 207 -7.70 -9.78 0.85
N LEU A 208 -9.01 -9.68 0.54
CA LEU A 208 -9.62 -8.44 0.04
C LEU A 208 -9.56 -7.35 1.12
N LEU A 209 -9.91 -7.68 2.36
CA LEU A 209 -9.89 -6.78 3.51
C LEU A 209 -8.47 -6.38 3.95
N ALA A 210 -7.43 -7.15 3.57
CA ALA A 210 -6.04 -6.84 3.87
C ALA A 210 -5.52 -5.56 3.18
N GLY A 211 -6.30 -5.00 2.24
CA GLY A 211 -6.13 -3.64 1.77
C GLY A 211 -5.26 -3.44 0.55
N HIS A 212 -4.84 -4.48 -0.17
CA HIS A 212 -4.09 -4.33 -1.41
C HIS A 212 -4.75 -5.04 -2.60
N THR A 213 -5.54 -4.29 -3.35
CA THR A 213 -6.37 -4.79 -4.46
C THR A 213 -5.56 -5.48 -5.56
N GLN A 214 -4.40 -4.92 -5.94
CA GLN A 214 -3.54 -5.54 -6.96
C GLN A 214 -2.99 -6.90 -6.52
N THR A 215 -2.49 -7.03 -5.28
CA THR A 215 -1.98 -8.33 -4.78
C THR A 215 -3.11 -9.35 -4.72
N THR A 216 -4.32 -8.92 -4.33
CA THR A 216 -5.52 -9.76 -4.40
C THR A 216 -5.81 -10.22 -5.83
N PHE A 217 -5.72 -9.33 -6.82
CA PHE A 217 -5.88 -9.67 -8.24
C PHE A 217 -4.82 -10.70 -8.69
N VAL A 218 -3.54 -10.49 -8.36
CA VAL A 218 -2.45 -11.44 -8.65
C VAL A 218 -2.74 -12.81 -8.02
N ASN A 219 -3.19 -12.86 -6.78
CA ASN A 219 -3.52 -14.09 -6.06
C ASN A 219 -4.71 -14.81 -6.72
N MET A 220 -5.74 -14.07 -7.14
CA MET A 220 -6.91 -14.64 -7.83
C MET A 220 -6.56 -15.18 -9.22
N VAL A 221 -5.70 -14.49 -9.97
CA VAL A 221 -5.15 -15.04 -11.23
C VAL A 221 -4.30 -16.29 -10.96
N GLY A 222 -3.49 -16.30 -9.90
CA GLY A 222 -2.75 -17.48 -9.46
C GLY A 222 -3.68 -18.67 -9.15
N LEU A 223 -4.79 -18.42 -8.46
CA LEU A 223 -5.84 -19.42 -8.21
C LEU A 223 -6.48 -19.89 -9.54
N GLY A 224 -6.76 -18.97 -10.45
CA GLY A 224 -7.29 -19.26 -11.78
C GLY A 224 -6.36 -20.14 -12.62
N LEU A 225 -5.06 -19.87 -12.64
CA LEU A 225 -4.03 -20.68 -13.30
C LEU A 225 -3.93 -22.08 -12.69
N TRP A 226 -3.96 -22.18 -11.35
CA TRP A 226 -3.94 -23.44 -10.62
C TRP A 226 -5.16 -24.31 -10.90
N ALA A 227 -6.35 -23.73 -10.91
CA ALA A 227 -7.61 -24.38 -11.22
C ALA A 227 -7.69 -24.74 -12.71
N GLY A 228 -7.38 -23.81 -13.60
CA GLY A 228 -7.43 -23.95 -15.05
C GLY A 228 -6.55 -25.08 -15.57
N TRP A 229 -5.31 -25.17 -15.06
CA TRP A 229 -4.43 -26.32 -15.40
C TRP A 229 -5.05 -27.64 -15.01
N SER A 230 -5.76 -27.70 -13.87
CA SER A 230 -6.44 -28.92 -13.41
C SER A 230 -7.58 -29.33 -14.32
N VAL A 231 -8.35 -28.35 -14.79
CA VAL A 231 -9.44 -28.52 -15.77
C VAL A 231 -8.88 -29.00 -17.09
N LEU A 232 -7.85 -28.35 -17.63
CA LEU A 232 -7.20 -28.72 -18.89
C LEU A 232 -6.62 -30.14 -18.85
N ALA A 233 -5.95 -30.48 -17.76
CA ALA A 233 -5.41 -31.83 -17.56
C ALA A 233 -6.52 -32.91 -17.51
N ALA A 234 -7.67 -32.60 -16.89
CA ALA A 234 -8.82 -33.51 -16.86
C ALA A 234 -9.47 -33.67 -18.24
N LEU A 235 -9.61 -32.60 -19.02
CA LEU A 235 -10.13 -32.64 -20.39
C LEU A 235 -9.20 -33.44 -21.30
N TRP A 236 -7.89 -33.27 -21.17
CA TRP A 236 -6.89 -34.00 -21.94
C TRP A 236 -6.91 -35.50 -21.65
N ALA A 237 -7.03 -35.87 -20.37
CA ALA A 237 -7.18 -37.27 -19.96
C ALA A 237 -8.45 -37.91 -20.51
N ARG A 238 -9.55 -37.18 -20.62
CA ARG A 238 -10.81 -37.68 -21.26
C ARG A 238 -10.62 -37.94 -22.76
N ARG A 239 -10.07 -36.98 -23.51
CA ARG A 239 -9.82 -37.15 -24.95
C ARG A 239 -8.94 -38.35 -25.27
N ARG A 240 -7.89 -38.63 -24.43
CA ARG A 240 -7.05 -39.82 -24.63
C ARG A 240 -7.76 -41.14 -24.37
N ARG A 241 -8.78 -41.15 -23.47
CA ARG A 241 -9.56 -42.35 -23.19
C ARG A 241 -10.57 -42.64 -24.31
N SER A 242 -11.25 -41.63 -24.87
CA SER A 242 -12.16 -41.79 -26.00
C SER A 242 -11.44 -42.25 -27.27
N GLY A 243 -10.31 -41.67 -27.63
CA GLY A 243 -9.53 -42.12 -28.80
C GLY A 243 -8.87 -43.49 -28.63
N GLY A 244 -8.68 -43.99 -27.40
CA GLY A 244 -8.18 -45.34 -27.12
C GLY A 244 -9.31 -46.42 -27.12
N ALA A 245 -10.57 -46.01 -26.96
CA ALA A 245 -11.71 -46.89 -27.10
C ALA A 245 -12.06 -47.16 -28.58
N GLU A 246 -12.03 -46.08 -29.41
CA GLU A 246 -12.22 -46.21 -30.86
C GLU A 246 -11.12 -47.04 -31.56
N ALA A 247 -9.85 -46.97 -31.04
CA ALA A 247 -8.77 -47.81 -31.56
C ALA A 247 -8.85 -49.28 -31.12
N ARG A 248 -9.66 -49.63 -30.12
CA ARG A 248 -9.93 -51.01 -29.70
C ARG A 248 -11.13 -51.65 -30.40
N GLU A 249 -12.12 -50.89 -30.82
CA GLU A 249 -13.23 -51.39 -31.61
C GLU A 249 -12.86 -51.62 -33.08
N GLY A 250 -11.82 -51.00 -33.59
CA GLY A 250 -11.31 -51.22 -34.96
C GLY A 250 -10.33 -52.39 -35.16
N CYS A 251 -10.03 -53.19 -34.12
CA CYS A 251 -9.14 -54.34 -34.19
C CYS A 251 -9.80 -55.69 -33.83
N GLY A 252 -11.07 -55.85 -34.06
CA GLY A 252 -11.81 -57.05 -33.66
C GLY A 252 -12.69 -57.66 -34.75
N ASP A 253 -12.19 -57.88 -35.99
CA ASP A 253 -12.82 -58.79 -36.97
C ASP A 253 -11.71 -59.38 -37.83
N GLY A 254 -11.15 -60.48 -37.34
CA GLY A 254 -10.24 -61.37 -38.05
C GLY A 254 -10.65 -62.85 -37.81
N GLU A 255 -11.41 -63.34 -38.73
CA GLU A 255 -11.84 -64.74 -38.75
C GLU A 255 -10.69 -65.76 -38.58
N THR A 256 -10.89 -66.67 -37.65
CA THR A 256 -10.25 -68.00 -37.81
C THR A 256 -11.25 -69.05 -37.43
N ARG A 257 -11.71 -69.77 -38.48
CA ARG A 257 -12.38 -71.07 -38.40
C ARG A 257 -11.41 -72.18 -37.91
N GLY A 258 -11.85 -72.99 -36.97
CA GLY A 258 -11.14 -74.24 -36.61
C GLY A 258 -12.04 -75.14 -35.82
N HIS A 259 -12.42 -76.29 -36.45
CA HIS A 259 -13.20 -77.42 -35.97
C HIS A 259 -12.61 -78.09 -34.73
N GLY A 260 -13.47 -78.76 -33.91
CA GLY A 260 -13.06 -79.73 -32.91
C GLY A 260 -14.11 -80.05 -31.88
N ASP A 261 -14.76 -81.21 -32.07
CA ASP A 261 -15.81 -81.87 -31.31
C ASP A 261 -15.45 -82.19 -29.85
N GLY A 262 -16.41 -82.33 -28.98
CA GLY A 262 -16.27 -83.04 -27.73
C GLY A 262 -17.30 -82.78 -26.63
N GLU A 263 -18.35 -83.61 -26.60
CA GLU A 263 -19.37 -83.74 -25.54
C GLU A 263 -18.76 -83.86 -24.11
N THR A 264 -19.40 -83.34 -23.10
CA THR A 264 -20.16 -84.15 -22.03
C THR A 264 -20.64 -83.28 -20.88
N ARG A 265 -21.87 -83.41 -20.65
CA ARG A 265 -22.78 -83.37 -19.48
C ARG A 265 -22.14 -83.20 -18.04
N ARG A 266 -22.65 -82.43 -17.16
CA ARG A 266 -23.77 -82.58 -16.19
C ARG A 266 -23.73 -81.54 -15.06
N HIS A 267 -24.95 -81.06 -14.80
CA HIS A 267 -25.69 -80.86 -13.53
C HIS A 267 -24.96 -80.39 -12.28
N GLY A 268 -25.58 -79.38 -11.65
CA GLY A 268 -25.48 -79.10 -10.22
C GLY A 268 -26.06 -77.72 -9.84
N ASP A 269 -27.31 -77.78 -9.38
CA ASP A 269 -28.08 -76.69 -8.77
C ASP A 269 -27.41 -76.16 -7.50
N GLY A 270 -27.58 -74.84 -7.22
CA GLY A 270 -27.27 -74.30 -5.91
C GLY A 270 -27.48 -72.79 -5.79
N GLU A 271 -28.80 -72.46 -5.56
CA GLU A 271 -29.09 -71.12 -4.94
C GLU A 271 -28.39 -70.97 -3.62
N THR A 272 -27.78 -69.76 -3.38
CA THR A 272 -27.83 -69.12 -2.06
C THR A 272 -27.52 -67.60 -2.18
N ARG A 273 -28.55 -66.89 -1.93
CA ARG A 273 -28.74 -65.63 -1.20
C ARG A 273 -27.54 -64.76 -0.79
N ARG A 274 -27.66 -63.46 -1.24
CA ARG A 274 -27.43 -62.25 -0.55
C ARG A 274 -27.04 -62.32 0.94
N HIS A 275 -25.96 -61.67 1.33
CA HIS A 275 -25.93 -60.53 2.28
C HIS A 275 -24.46 -60.14 2.58
N GLY A 276 -24.24 -58.85 2.72
CA GLY A 276 -23.00 -58.34 3.24
C GLY A 276 -22.48 -57.07 2.60
N ASN A 277 -23.26 -55.98 2.70
CA ASN A 277 -22.72 -54.65 2.54
C ASN A 277 -21.77 -54.33 3.71
N THR A 278 -20.47 -54.41 3.47
CA THR A 278 -19.50 -53.64 4.25
C THR A 278 -18.84 -52.65 3.33
N GLU A 279 -19.31 -51.41 3.41
CA GLU A 279 -18.62 -50.24 2.83
C GLU A 279 -17.25 -50.04 3.45
N THR A 280 -16.28 -50.85 3.08
CA THR A 280 -14.88 -50.47 3.22
C THR A 280 -14.52 -49.64 2.00
N GLY A 281 -14.41 -48.34 2.21
CA GLY A 281 -14.07 -47.35 1.16
C GLY A 281 -12.83 -47.75 0.39
N ARG A 282 -13.02 -48.39 -0.73
CA ARG A 282 -12.01 -48.68 -1.75
C ARG A 282 -11.68 -47.39 -2.49
N TRP A 283 -10.66 -46.68 -2.04
CA TRP A 283 -10.00 -45.66 -2.88
C TRP A 283 -9.10 -46.36 -3.88
N GLY A 284 -9.70 -46.91 -4.92
CA GLY A 284 -8.98 -47.37 -6.11
C GLY A 284 -8.42 -46.19 -6.88
N ASP A 285 -7.18 -46.28 -7.32
CA ASP A 285 -6.57 -45.39 -8.30
C ASP A 285 -7.32 -45.46 -9.63
N GLY A 286 -8.35 -44.67 -9.80
CA GLY A 286 -9.22 -44.67 -10.95
C GLY A 286 -10.58 -43.96 -10.75
N ALA A 287 -10.83 -43.32 -9.59
CA ALA A 287 -12.02 -42.52 -9.44
C ALA A 287 -11.97 -41.40 -10.48
N ASP A 288 -12.94 -41.44 -11.42
CA ASP A 288 -13.18 -40.38 -12.41
C ASP A 288 -13.46 -39.07 -11.68
N VAL A 289 -12.40 -38.25 -11.49
CA VAL A 289 -12.55 -36.89 -10.96
C VAL A 289 -13.29 -36.11 -12.05
N ARG A 290 -14.56 -35.84 -11.78
CA ARG A 290 -15.43 -35.15 -12.73
C ARG A 290 -14.97 -33.70 -12.88
N LEU A 291 -15.05 -33.15 -14.07
CA LEU A 291 -14.71 -31.73 -14.39
C LEU A 291 -15.36 -30.76 -13.37
N ARG A 292 -16.60 -31.06 -12.96
CA ARG A 292 -17.34 -30.30 -11.95
C ARG A 292 -16.58 -30.15 -10.62
N ASP A 293 -15.78 -31.14 -10.22
CA ASP A 293 -15.09 -31.12 -8.93
C ASP A 293 -13.95 -30.08 -8.90
N TYR A 294 -13.43 -29.67 -10.06
CA TYR A 294 -12.49 -28.58 -10.20
C TYR A 294 -13.15 -27.20 -10.39
N LEU A 295 -14.39 -27.15 -10.89
CA LEU A 295 -15.11 -25.90 -11.10
C LEU A 295 -15.90 -25.46 -9.87
N LEU A 296 -16.52 -26.42 -9.13
CA LEU A 296 -17.32 -26.11 -7.94
C LEU A 296 -16.59 -25.28 -6.86
N PRO A 297 -15.29 -25.48 -6.57
CA PRO A 297 -14.60 -24.65 -5.59
C PRO A 297 -14.56 -23.18 -5.96
N LEU A 298 -14.59 -22.84 -7.25
CA LEU A 298 -14.60 -21.45 -7.72
C LEU A 298 -15.88 -20.72 -7.34
N LEU A 299 -16.98 -21.43 -7.05
CA LEU A 299 -18.20 -20.82 -6.53
C LEU A 299 -17.99 -20.16 -5.15
N ALA A 300 -16.93 -20.50 -4.42
CA ALA A 300 -16.56 -19.84 -3.16
C ALA A 300 -16.15 -18.36 -3.35
N ILE A 301 -15.86 -17.94 -4.58
CA ILE A 301 -15.55 -16.53 -4.90
C ILE A 301 -16.75 -15.65 -4.58
N ILE A 302 -17.97 -16.08 -4.93
CA ILE A 302 -19.19 -15.29 -4.71
C ILE A 302 -19.41 -14.98 -3.23
N PRO A 303 -19.52 -15.98 -2.31
CA PRO A 303 -19.66 -15.66 -0.89
C PRO A 303 -18.43 -14.95 -0.32
N GLY A 304 -17.23 -15.14 -0.87
CA GLY A 304 -16.05 -14.39 -0.49
C GLY A 304 -16.16 -12.88 -0.80
N LEU A 305 -16.67 -12.53 -1.99
CA LEU A 305 -16.97 -11.15 -2.36
C LEU A 305 -18.11 -10.56 -1.51
N LEU A 306 -19.17 -11.34 -1.26
CA LEU A 306 -20.28 -10.90 -0.42
C LEU A 306 -19.86 -10.64 1.02
N LEU A 307 -18.96 -11.46 1.60
CA LEU A 307 -18.38 -11.22 2.92
C LEU A 307 -17.57 -9.92 3.00
N ALA A 308 -16.95 -9.52 1.91
CA ALA A 308 -16.17 -8.29 1.84
C ALA A 308 -17.00 -7.08 1.31
N ALA A 309 -18.31 -7.21 1.13
CA ALA A 309 -19.15 -6.19 0.51
C ALA A 309 -19.13 -4.85 1.26
N ALA A 310 -19.00 -4.87 2.59
CA ALA A 310 -18.85 -3.68 3.42
C ALA A 310 -17.63 -2.82 3.04
N GLN A 311 -16.56 -3.43 2.53
CA GLN A 311 -15.41 -2.74 1.96
C GLN A 311 -15.58 -2.48 0.47
N LEU A 312 -16.06 -3.46 -0.28
CA LEU A 312 -16.05 -3.40 -1.74
C LEU A 312 -17.01 -2.36 -2.31
N LEU A 313 -18.23 -2.20 -1.75
CA LEU A 313 -19.19 -1.25 -2.28
C LEU A 313 -18.72 0.21 -2.13
N PRO A 314 -18.28 0.69 -0.95
CA PRO A 314 -17.67 2.01 -0.84
C PRO A 314 -16.42 2.18 -1.73
N THR A 315 -15.60 1.14 -1.87
CA THR A 315 -14.41 1.18 -2.73
C THR A 315 -14.77 1.35 -4.21
N LEU A 316 -15.82 0.68 -4.69
CA LEU A 316 -16.30 0.82 -6.07
C LEU A 316 -16.88 2.23 -6.31
N GLU A 317 -17.62 2.79 -5.35
CA GLU A 317 -18.10 4.16 -5.40
C GLU A 317 -16.94 5.16 -5.50
N LEU A 318 -15.92 5.01 -4.64
CA LEU A 318 -14.72 5.86 -4.68
C LEU A 318 -13.97 5.72 -6.03
N ASN A 319 -13.82 4.50 -6.54
CA ASN A 319 -13.16 4.27 -7.83
C ASN A 319 -13.87 4.99 -8.98
N GLY A 320 -15.22 5.06 -8.95
CA GLY A 320 -16.01 5.79 -9.96
C GLY A 320 -15.85 7.32 -9.90
N LEU A 321 -15.33 7.87 -8.79
CA LEU A 321 -15.11 9.31 -8.59
C LEU A 321 -13.62 9.69 -8.60
N GLY A 322 -12.74 8.70 -8.73
CA GLY A 322 -11.29 8.86 -8.77
C GLY A 322 -10.72 8.98 -10.19
N LEU A 323 -9.42 9.20 -10.28
CA LEU A 323 -8.69 9.32 -11.55
C LEU A 323 -8.56 8.02 -12.35
N ARG A 324 -8.85 6.87 -11.75
CA ARG A 324 -8.72 5.56 -12.39
C ARG A 324 -9.97 5.07 -13.10
N THR A 325 -10.99 5.92 -13.18
CA THR A 325 -12.19 5.64 -13.97
C THR A 325 -11.81 5.43 -15.42
N GLY A 326 -12.10 4.23 -15.98
CA GLY A 326 -11.73 3.87 -17.35
C GLY A 326 -10.38 3.16 -17.53
N GLY A 327 -9.65 2.87 -16.43
CA GLY A 327 -8.38 2.14 -16.46
C GLY A 327 -7.14 3.04 -16.64
N LEU A 328 -5.96 2.44 -16.53
CA LEU A 328 -4.68 3.13 -16.69
C LEU A 328 -4.21 3.06 -18.15
N PRO A 329 -3.64 4.15 -18.69
CA PRO A 329 -2.93 4.10 -19.97
C PRO A 329 -1.84 3.02 -19.95
N TYR A 330 -1.62 2.35 -21.08
CA TYR A 330 -0.65 1.23 -21.16
C TYR A 330 0.73 1.59 -20.60
N ARG A 331 1.24 2.80 -20.91
CA ARG A 331 2.53 3.28 -20.41
C ARG A 331 2.60 3.30 -18.88
N GLN A 332 1.52 3.64 -18.21
CA GLN A 332 1.43 3.61 -16.74
C GLN A 332 1.24 2.17 -16.22
N ALA A 333 0.40 1.37 -16.87
CA ALA A 333 0.16 -0.02 -16.49
C ALA A 333 1.44 -0.87 -16.53
N VAL A 334 2.36 -0.60 -17.46
CA VAL A 334 3.65 -1.31 -17.57
C VAL A 334 4.80 -0.64 -16.83
N SER A 335 4.55 0.40 -16.04
CA SER A 335 5.58 0.96 -15.15
C SER A 335 6.12 -0.12 -14.20
N PHE A 336 7.40 -0.07 -13.84
CA PHE A 336 8.07 -1.11 -13.04
C PHE A 336 7.99 -2.52 -13.65
N SER A 337 8.04 -2.63 -14.98
CA SER A 337 8.27 -3.92 -15.66
C SER A 337 9.67 -4.44 -15.36
N LEU A 338 9.79 -5.75 -15.11
CA LEU A 338 11.08 -6.39 -14.88
C LEU A 338 11.93 -6.36 -16.16
N ARG A 339 12.96 -5.55 -16.13
CA ARG A 339 13.88 -5.40 -17.27
C ARG A 339 14.75 -6.64 -17.42
N PRO A 340 14.92 -7.23 -18.62
CA PRO A 340 15.76 -8.41 -18.82
C PRO A 340 17.18 -8.27 -18.27
N ARG A 341 17.76 -7.07 -18.35
CA ARG A 341 19.10 -6.74 -17.83
C ARG A 341 19.20 -6.75 -16.28
N LEU A 342 18.07 -6.81 -15.56
CA LEU A 342 18.03 -6.89 -14.10
C LEU A 342 17.80 -8.31 -13.57
N LEU A 343 17.68 -9.32 -14.42
CA LEU A 343 17.31 -10.69 -14.02
C LEU A 343 18.29 -11.29 -13.01
N ALA A 344 19.60 -11.07 -13.17
CA ALA A 344 20.58 -11.59 -12.23
C ALA A 344 20.41 -10.98 -10.83
N GLN A 345 20.28 -9.65 -10.74
CA GLN A 345 20.07 -8.94 -9.48
C GLN A 345 18.71 -9.28 -8.85
N SER A 346 17.68 -9.55 -9.68
CA SER A 346 16.35 -9.88 -9.20
C SER A 346 16.27 -11.28 -8.60
N PHE A 347 16.99 -12.26 -9.16
CA PHE A 347 16.87 -13.67 -8.76
C PHE A 347 18.00 -14.18 -7.88
N LEU A 348 19.09 -13.42 -7.74
CA LEU A 348 20.20 -13.77 -6.87
C LEU A 348 20.21 -12.88 -5.61
N PRO A 349 20.57 -13.40 -4.42
CA PRO A 349 20.58 -12.63 -3.19
C PRO A 349 21.58 -11.45 -3.25
N PRO A 350 21.23 -10.24 -2.76
CA PRO A 350 22.11 -9.07 -2.77
C PRO A 350 23.14 -9.12 -1.63
N PHE A 351 24.09 -10.03 -1.72
CA PHE A 351 25.13 -10.20 -0.69
C PHE A 351 26.06 -8.98 -0.63
N GLY A 352 26.26 -8.43 0.58
CA GLY A 352 27.23 -7.38 0.85
C GLY A 352 26.96 -6.02 0.23
N GLY A 353 25.74 -5.76 -0.24
CA GLY A 353 25.33 -4.47 -0.78
C GLY A 353 23.85 -4.17 -0.54
N GLY A 354 23.51 -2.88 -0.38
CA GLY A 354 22.11 -2.46 -0.37
C GLY A 354 21.46 -2.55 -1.75
N LEU A 355 20.13 -2.53 -1.82
CA LEU A 355 19.39 -2.61 -3.08
C LEU A 355 19.72 -1.45 -4.04
N ALA A 356 20.03 -0.25 -3.52
CA ALA A 356 20.44 0.90 -4.33
C ALA A 356 21.70 0.60 -5.16
N GLY A 357 22.69 -0.07 -4.57
CA GLY A 357 23.90 -0.50 -5.27
C GLY A 357 23.64 -1.59 -6.32
N ALA A 358 22.59 -2.41 -6.11
CA ALA A 358 22.24 -3.51 -7.03
C ALA A 358 21.37 -3.05 -8.21
N PHE A 359 20.43 -2.10 -8.01
CA PHE A 359 19.40 -1.73 -8.98
C PHE A 359 19.46 -0.27 -9.45
N GLY A 360 20.30 0.59 -8.85
CA GLY A 360 20.32 2.04 -9.10
C GLY A 360 19.23 2.76 -8.29
N SER A 361 18.78 3.92 -8.78
CA SER A 361 18.07 4.92 -7.97
C SER A 361 16.59 4.67 -7.70
N GLU A 362 15.86 3.79 -8.43
CA GLU A 362 14.39 3.75 -8.31
C GLU A 362 13.78 2.33 -8.37
N GLY A 363 12.77 2.10 -7.53
CA GLY A 363 11.84 0.97 -7.63
C GLY A 363 12.39 -0.42 -7.34
N TYR A 364 13.56 -0.53 -6.79
CA TYR A 364 14.29 -1.79 -6.62
C TYR A 364 13.60 -2.80 -5.72
N ALA A 365 12.80 -2.38 -4.74
CA ALA A 365 12.00 -3.31 -3.92
C ALA A 365 10.99 -4.09 -4.77
N GLU A 366 10.45 -3.48 -5.85
CA GLU A 366 9.53 -4.13 -6.78
C GLU A 366 10.21 -5.25 -7.60
N PHE A 367 11.51 -5.15 -7.87
CA PHE A 367 12.24 -6.10 -8.70
C PHE A 367 12.80 -7.30 -7.95
N VAL A 368 12.75 -7.31 -6.62
CA VAL A 368 13.32 -8.39 -5.79
C VAL A 368 12.46 -9.64 -5.87
N GLY A 369 13.08 -10.75 -6.29
CA GLY A 369 12.41 -12.06 -6.44
C GLY A 369 13.31 -13.25 -6.10
N TYR A 370 14.45 -13.05 -5.41
CA TYR A 370 15.38 -14.14 -5.12
C TYR A 370 14.79 -15.17 -4.14
N VAL A 371 15.13 -16.42 -4.39
CA VAL A 371 14.70 -17.59 -3.60
C VAL A 371 15.86 -18.30 -2.91
N GLY A 372 17.09 -17.84 -3.15
CA GLY A 372 18.35 -18.50 -2.75
C GLY A 372 18.93 -19.37 -3.84
N ILE A 373 20.26 -19.47 -3.91
CA ILE A 373 20.98 -20.21 -4.97
C ILE A 373 20.79 -21.71 -4.79
N ALA A 374 20.91 -22.23 -3.56
CA ALA A 374 20.64 -23.63 -3.26
C ALA A 374 19.18 -24.00 -3.60
N ALA A 375 18.23 -23.11 -3.31
CA ALA A 375 16.83 -23.30 -3.66
C ALA A 375 16.59 -23.27 -5.17
N LEU A 376 17.24 -22.37 -5.93
CA LEU A 376 17.18 -22.35 -7.40
C LEU A 376 17.67 -23.69 -7.99
N MET A 377 18.80 -24.21 -7.53
CA MET A 377 19.31 -25.50 -7.97
C MET A 377 18.34 -26.64 -7.70
N LEU A 378 17.74 -26.66 -6.50
CA LEU A 378 16.70 -27.62 -6.13
C LEU A 378 15.45 -27.47 -6.99
N ALA A 379 15.01 -26.22 -7.27
CA ALA A 379 13.85 -25.97 -8.12
C ALA A 379 14.07 -26.47 -9.56
N PHE A 380 15.27 -26.31 -10.13
CA PHE A 380 15.59 -26.86 -11.44
C PHE A 380 15.66 -28.40 -11.43
N ILE A 381 16.10 -29.02 -10.32
CA ILE A 381 15.97 -30.47 -10.14
C ILE A 381 14.48 -30.87 -10.10
N GLY A 382 13.65 -30.16 -9.35
CA GLY A 382 12.20 -30.37 -9.30
C GLY A 382 11.55 -30.23 -10.68
N LEU A 383 11.89 -29.18 -11.44
CA LEU A 383 11.45 -28.96 -12.81
C LEU A 383 11.87 -30.13 -13.75
N SER A 384 13.07 -30.67 -13.60
CA SER A 384 13.55 -31.77 -14.41
C SER A 384 12.72 -33.05 -14.26
N LEU A 385 11.93 -33.17 -13.19
CA LEU A 385 11.04 -34.31 -13.00
C LEU A 385 9.86 -34.30 -13.98
N LEU A 386 9.58 -33.22 -14.71
CA LEU A 386 8.61 -33.18 -15.80
C LEU A 386 8.96 -34.13 -16.94
N TRP A 387 10.24 -34.41 -17.18
CA TRP A 387 10.69 -35.27 -18.24
C TRP A 387 10.79 -36.77 -17.85
N ARG A 388 10.43 -37.09 -16.59
CA ARG A 388 10.30 -38.50 -16.19
C ARG A 388 9.02 -39.09 -16.81
N ARG A 389 9.15 -40.18 -17.60
CA ARG A 389 7.98 -40.95 -18.03
C ARG A 389 7.45 -41.73 -16.83
N THR A 390 6.38 -41.23 -16.21
CA THR A 390 5.55 -41.95 -15.24
C THR A 390 4.30 -42.44 -15.91
N ALA A 391 3.69 -43.54 -15.39
CA ALA A 391 2.40 -43.98 -15.85
C ALA A 391 1.40 -42.81 -15.86
N ASP A 392 0.65 -42.65 -16.94
CA ASP A 392 -0.19 -41.48 -17.24
C ASP A 392 -1.03 -41.03 -16.02
N GLY A 393 -0.81 -39.79 -15.60
CA GLY A 393 -1.66 -39.08 -14.64
C GLY A 393 -1.28 -39.20 -13.17
N ALA A 394 -0.08 -39.65 -12.80
CA ALA A 394 0.35 -39.66 -11.40
C ALA A 394 0.26 -38.28 -10.74
N ARG A 395 -0.39 -38.20 -9.55
CA ARG A 395 -0.63 -36.95 -8.81
C ARG A 395 0.62 -36.07 -8.61
N PRO A 396 1.83 -36.60 -8.31
CA PRO A 396 3.05 -35.80 -8.20
C PRO A 396 3.37 -35.03 -9.49
N GLN A 397 3.22 -35.67 -10.67
CA GLN A 397 3.47 -35.05 -11.97
C GLN A 397 2.57 -33.84 -12.22
N ARG A 398 1.29 -33.92 -11.89
CA ARG A 398 0.32 -32.83 -12.04
C ARG A 398 0.68 -31.62 -11.14
N ASN A 399 1.08 -31.85 -9.90
CA ASN A 399 1.47 -30.78 -8.98
C ASN A 399 2.77 -30.09 -9.42
N ILE A 400 3.74 -30.83 -9.98
CA ILE A 400 4.94 -30.25 -10.57
C ILE A 400 4.56 -29.38 -11.77
N GLN A 401 3.67 -29.83 -12.65
CA GLN A 401 3.15 -29.05 -13.78
C GLN A 401 2.49 -27.74 -13.32
N ARG A 402 1.57 -27.81 -12.34
CA ARG A 402 0.90 -26.63 -11.78
C ARG A 402 1.90 -25.63 -11.20
N SER A 403 2.89 -26.10 -10.42
CA SER A 403 3.94 -25.26 -9.85
C SER A 403 4.81 -24.61 -10.94
N THR A 404 5.08 -25.37 -12.02
CA THR A 404 5.80 -24.83 -13.19
C THR A 404 4.98 -23.76 -13.91
N VAL A 405 3.67 -23.97 -14.09
CA VAL A 405 2.78 -22.97 -14.70
C VAL A 405 2.74 -21.70 -13.86
N LEU A 406 2.62 -21.81 -12.54
CA LEU A 406 2.68 -20.64 -11.66
C LEU A 406 4.00 -19.89 -11.81
N ALA A 407 5.14 -20.58 -11.72
CA ALA A 407 6.45 -19.95 -11.81
C ALA A 407 6.68 -19.29 -13.18
N ALA A 408 6.34 -19.99 -14.27
CA ALA A 408 6.50 -19.48 -15.62
C ALA A 408 5.57 -18.30 -15.91
N SER A 409 4.28 -18.40 -15.55
CA SER A 409 3.32 -17.29 -15.73
C SER A 409 3.73 -16.08 -14.91
N GLY A 410 4.13 -16.25 -13.64
CA GLY A 410 4.60 -15.16 -12.80
C GLY A 410 5.82 -14.46 -13.38
N PHE A 411 6.79 -15.22 -13.89
CA PHE A 411 7.97 -14.67 -14.57
C PHE A 411 7.61 -13.92 -15.84
N LEU A 412 6.83 -14.54 -16.74
CA LEU A 412 6.45 -13.95 -18.02
C LEU A 412 5.62 -12.66 -17.82
N LEU A 413 4.67 -12.65 -16.90
CA LEU A 413 3.85 -11.47 -16.61
C LEU A 413 4.67 -10.36 -15.95
N ALA A 414 5.68 -10.71 -15.14
CA ALA A 414 6.57 -9.72 -14.52
C ALA A 414 7.39 -8.91 -15.54
N LEU A 415 7.67 -9.49 -16.72
CA LEU A 415 8.36 -8.79 -17.81
C LEU A 415 7.56 -7.59 -18.36
N GLY A 416 6.23 -7.54 -18.16
CA GLY A 416 5.38 -6.42 -18.51
C GLY A 416 5.62 -5.87 -19.92
N ALA A 417 6.19 -4.66 -20.05
CA ALA A 417 6.50 -4.02 -21.34
C ALA A 417 7.41 -4.83 -22.27
N TYR A 418 8.19 -5.76 -21.72
CA TYR A 418 9.10 -6.62 -22.49
C TYR A 418 8.44 -7.93 -22.94
N ASN A 419 7.12 -8.08 -22.71
CA ASN A 419 6.34 -9.25 -23.09
C ASN A 419 5.08 -8.81 -23.87
N PRO A 420 4.99 -9.07 -25.19
CA PRO A 420 3.86 -8.67 -26.01
C PRO A 420 2.53 -9.28 -25.53
N LEU A 421 2.55 -10.44 -24.86
CA LEU A 421 1.36 -11.01 -24.24
C LEU A 421 0.74 -10.09 -23.20
N TYR A 422 1.56 -9.31 -22.48
CA TYR A 422 1.04 -8.38 -21.48
C TYR A 422 0.18 -7.27 -22.10
N TYR A 423 0.55 -6.77 -23.29
CA TYR A 423 -0.27 -5.81 -24.03
C TYR A 423 -1.63 -6.39 -24.41
N LEU A 424 -1.65 -7.64 -24.90
CA LEU A 424 -2.91 -8.32 -25.23
C LEU A 424 -3.80 -8.49 -23.98
N LEU A 425 -3.22 -8.92 -22.84
CA LEU A 425 -3.96 -9.06 -21.59
C LEU A 425 -4.49 -7.73 -21.10
N TRP A 426 -3.69 -6.66 -21.15
CA TRP A 426 -4.14 -5.30 -20.79
C TRP A 426 -5.32 -4.85 -21.67
N ARG A 427 -5.31 -5.18 -22.96
CA ARG A 427 -6.37 -4.76 -23.90
C ARG A 427 -7.66 -5.54 -23.76
N VAL A 428 -7.60 -6.84 -23.40
CA VAL A 428 -8.72 -7.78 -23.51
C VAL A 428 -9.23 -8.28 -22.16
N VAL A 429 -8.34 -8.45 -21.18
CA VAL A 429 -8.71 -9.08 -19.90
C VAL A 429 -9.01 -8.03 -18.85
N PRO A 430 -10.26 -7.93 -18.37
CA PRO A 430 -10.62 -6.95 -17.34
C PRO A 430 -9.72 -7.06 -16.10
N GLY A 431 -9.29 -5.90 -15.58
CA GLY A 431 -8.45 -5.80 -14.40
C GLY A 431 -6.94 -5.67 -14.68
N PHE A 432 -6.43 -6.07 -15.85
CA PHE A 432 -5.03 -5.83 -16.20
C PHE A 432 -4.74 -4.35 -16.47
N ASP A 433 -5.75 -3.61 -16.87
CA ASP A 433 -5.72 -2.16 -17.09
C ASP A 433 -5.85 -1.34 -15.81
N LEU A 434 -6.27 -1.93 -14.69
CA LEU A 434 -6.47 -1.22 -13.42
C LEU A 434 -5.18 -1.07 -12.58
N PHE A 435 -4.15 -1.86 -12.88
CA PHE A 435 -2.97 -1.96 -12.03
C PHE A 435 -1.66 -1.69 -12.77
N ARG A 436 -0.71 -1.09 -12.05
CA ARG A 436 0.67 -0.86 -12.50
C ARG A 436 1.63 -1.88 -11.88
N ALA A 437 2.92 -1.77 -12.22
CA ALA A 437 4.01 -2.55 -11.65
C ALA A 437 3.90 -4.07 -11.94
N PRO A 438 4.10 -4.50 -13.20
CA PRO A 438 4.12 -5.91 -13.58
C PRO A 438 5.09 -6.79 -12.80
N ALA A 439 6.20 -6.23 -12.28
CA ALA A 439 7.15 -6.98 -11.44
C ALA A 439 6.50 -7.66 -10.22
N ARG A 440 5.31 -7.20 -9.77
CA ARG A 440 4.56 -7.82 -8.67
C ARG A 440 4.07 -9.23 -8.97
N TRP A 441 3.99 -9.63 -10.25
CA TRP A 441 3.70 -11.01 -10.65
C TRP A 441 4.78 -12.00 -10.20
N LEU A 442 5.98 -11.54 -9.78
CA LEU A 442 7.00 -12.36 -9.14
C LEU A 442 6.50 -13.08 -7.87
N ALA A 443 5.36 -12.68 -7.29
CA ALA A 443 4.66 -13.43 -6.24
C ALA A 443 4.37 -14.87 -6.65
N LEU A 444 3.81 -15.06 -7.86
CA LEU A 444 3.50 -16.38 -8.41
C LEU A 444 4.77 -17.17 -8.74
N TYR A 445 5.79 -16.47 -9.28
CA TYR A 445 7.12 -17.05 -9.52
C TYR A 445 7.70 -17.58 -8.22
N ALA A 446 7.72 -16.79 -7.16
CA ALA A 446 8.31 -17.16 -5.87
C ALA A 446 7.64 -18.41 -5.26
N LEU A 447 6.29 -18.47 -5.28
CA LEU A 447 5.55 -19.63 -4.75
C LEU A 447 5.78 -20.88 -5.62
N GLY A 448 5.77 -20.72 -6.95
CA GLY A 448 6.02 -21.82 -7.90
C GLY A 448 7.43 -22.39 -7.73
N MET A 449 8.45 -21.54 -7.61
CA MET A 449 9.84 -21.95 -7.39
C MET A 449 10.04 -22.60 -6.01
N ALA A 450 9.39 -22.09 -4.96
CA ALA A 450 9.39 -22.69 -3.65
C ALA A 450 8.84 -24.13 -3.66
N ALA A 451 7.72 -24.35 -4.35
CA ALA A 451 7.14 -25.68 -4.54
C ALA A 451 8.07 -26.62 -5.33
N LEU A 452 8.65 -26.14 -6.44
CA LEU A 452 9.60 -26.89 -7.25
C LEU A 452 10.86 -27.26 -6.46
N ALA A 453 11.40 -26.35 -5.63
CA ALA A 453 12.53 -26.64 -4.74
C ALA A 453 12.19 -27.74 -3.73
N GLY A 454 10.97 -27.75 -3.19
CA GLY A 454 10.45 -28.82 -2.34
C GLY A 454 10.45 -30.19 -3.04
N PHE A 455 9.94 -30.24 -4.29
CA PHE A 455 10.00 -31.48 -5.10
C PHE A 455 11.43 -31.90 -5.39
N GLY A 456 12.33 -30.96 -5.68
CA GLY A 456 13.76 -31.23 -5.89
C GLY A 456 14.43 -31.82 -4.66
N LEU A 457 14.14 -31.29 -3.46
CA LEU A 457 14.68 -31.82 -2.21
C LEU A 457 14.19 -33.25 -1.92
N ASP A 458 12.91 -33.53 -2.19
CA ASP A 458 12.35 -34.88 -2.01
C ASP A 458 12.89 -35.89 -3.02
N ALA A 459 13.21 -35.47 -4.25
CA ALA A 459 13.82 -36.32 -5.25
C ALA A 459 15.19 -36.88 -4.82
N LEU A 460 15.94 -36.18 -3.97
CA LEU A 460 17.23 -36.65 -3.46
C LEU A 460 17.15 -37.92 -2.57
N THR A 461 15.99 -38.25 -2.01
CA THR A 461 15.78 -39.47 -1.20
C THR A 461 15.12 -40.61 -1.97
N ALA A 462 14.32 -40.31 -3.00
CA ALA A 462 13.66 -41.32 -3.79
C ALA A 462 14.69 -42.25 -4.53
N ASP A 463 15.84 -41.66 -4.85
CA ASP A 463 16.90 -42.38 -5.57
C ASP A 463 17.59 -43.47 -4.72
N THR A 464 17.73 -43.27 -3.38
CA THR A 464 18.40 -44.24 -2.50
C THR A 464 17.54 -45.44 -2.16
N ALA A 465 16.19 -45.26 -2.11
CA ALA A 465 15.28 -46.36 -1.82
C ALA A 465 15.15 -47.34 -3.02
N MET A 466 15.40 -46.88 -4.26
CA MET A 466 15.34 -47.69 -5.47
C MET A 466 16.66 -48.34 -5.83
N GLN A 467 17.80 -47.79 -5.41
CA GLN A 467 19.12 -48.38 -5.65
C GLN A 467 19.32 -49.75 -4.97
N GLY A 468 18.56 -50.05 -3.91
CA GLY A 468 18.59 -51.37 -3.26
C GLY A 468 17.82 -52.47 -3.99
N ARG A 469 17.05 -52.16 -5.06
CA ARG A 469 16.11 -53.07 -5.70
C ARG A 469 16.23 -53.32 -7.20
N ALA A 470 17.07 -52.61 -7.94
CA ALA A 470 17.14 -52.76 -9.40
C ALA A 470 18.52 -52.44 -10.02
N GLY A 471 19.25 -53.39 -10.46
CA GLY A 471 20.61 -53.30 -11.05
C GLY A 471 20.70 -52.63 -12.43
N ALA A 472 19.62 -52.32 -13.15
CA ALA A 472 19.68 -51.77 -14.54
C ALA A 472 19.08 -50.34 -14.70
N GLY A 473 18.26 -49.88 -13.78
CA GLY A 473 17.58 -48.54 -13.83
C GLY A 473 18.42 -47.35 -13.38
N ALA A 474 19.51 -47.58 -12.65
CA ALA A 474 20.29 -46.53 -11.98
C ALA A 474 21.08 -45.61 -12.93
N ARG A 475 21.40 -46.04 -14.15
CA ARG A 475 22.13 -45.20 -15.14
C ARG A 475 21.27 -44.08 -15.75
N GLY A 476 19.95 -44.14 -15.68
CA GLY A 476 19.03 -43.12 -16.20
C GLY A 476 18.85 -41.89 -15.30
N GLN A 477 18.91 -42.10 -13.98
CA GLN A 477 18.54 -41.11 -12.99
C GLN A 477 19.56 -39.98 -12.79
N GLY A 478 20.84 -40.29 -12.78
CA GLY A 478 21.91 -39.28 -12.73
C GLY A 478 21.92 -38.29 -13.89
N ARG A 479 21.27 -38.64 -15.01
CA ARG A 479 21.11 -37.76 -16.19
C ARG A 479 20.13 -36.60 -15.98
N TRP A 480 19.05 -36.79 -15.23
CA TRP A 480 18.04 -35.73 -15.00
C TRP A 480 18.53 -34.66 -14.03
N ILE A 481 19.20 -35.06 -12.96
CA ILE A 481 19.82 -34.12 -12.02
C ILE A 481 20.89 -33.29 -12.74
N LYS A 482 21.75 -33.96 -13.55
CA LYS A 482 22.75 -33.26 -14.38
C LYS A 482 22.09 -32.27 -15.36
N ARG A 483 21.00 -32.65 -16.03
CA ARG A 483 20.28 -31.76 -16.95
C ARG A 483 19.67 -30.58 -16.23
N GLY A 484 19.01 -30.76 -15.07
CA GLY A 484 18.46 -29.67 -14.28
C GLY A 484 19.54 -28.67 -13.84
N VAL A 485 20.68 -29.17 -13.36
CA VAL A 485 21.82 -28.30 -12.96
C VAL A 485 22.42 -27.58 -14.17
N ILE A 486 22.57 -28.26 -15.33
CA ILE A 486 23.11 -27.64 -16.55
C ILE A 486 22.15 -26.54 -17.06
N VAL A 487 20.88 -26.83 -17.18
CA VAL A 487 19.87 -25.83 -17.64
C VAL A 487 19.80 -24.64 -16.67
N GLY A 488 19.73 -24.89 -15.38
CA GLY A 488 19.75 -23.84 -14.37
C GLY A 488 21.00 -22.98 -14.39
N GLY A 489 22.18 -23.63 -14.50
CA GLY A 489 23.47 -22.95 -14.64
C GLY A 489 23.56 -22.12 -15.91
N ALA A 490 23.07 -22.63 -17.04
CA ALA A 490 23.05 -21.91 -18.32
C ALA A 490 22.12 -20.68 -18.25
N LEU A 491 20.96 -20.77 -17.60
CA LEU A 491 20.04 -19.64 -17.40
C LEU A 491 20.65 -18.56 -16.50
N VAL A 492 21.33 -18.96 -15.42
CA VAL A 492 22.03 -18.02 -14.54
C VAL A 492 23.18 -17.36 -15.30
N LEU A 493 23.96 -18.13 -16.07
CA LEU A 493 25.02 -17.58 -16.89
C LEU A 493 24.50 -16.61 -17.95
N ALA A 494 23.41 -16.94 -18.63
CA ALA A 494 22.76 -16.04 -19.59
C ALA A 494 22.29 -14.74 -18.90
N ALA A 495 21.69 -14.81 -17.70
CA ALA A 495 21.32 -13.63 -16.93
C ALA A 495 22.53 -12.78 -16.54
N LEU A 496 23.69 -13.40 -16.23
CA LEU A 496 24.95 -12.70 -15.92
C LEU A 496 25.58 -12.04 -17.15
N ILE A 497 25.44 -12.64 -18.33
CA ILE A 497 25.96 -12.07 -19.59
C ILE A 497 25.22 -10.78 -19.97
N ILE A 498 23.91 -10.71 -19.74
CA ILE A 498 23.09 -9.54 -20.11
C ILE A 498 23.02 -8.47 -19.01
N ILE A 499 23.80 -8.60 -17.95
CA ILE A 499 23.80 -7.69 -16.80
C ILE A 499 24.34 -6.31 -17.22
N GLN A 500 23.60 -5.26 -16.86
CA GLN A 500 23.99 -3.89 -17.22
C GLN A 500 24.96 -3.27 -16.22
N GLN A 501 24.77 -3.57 -14.92
CA GLN A 501 25.60 -3.04 -13.83
C GLN A 501 26.41 -4.18 -13.24
N ARG A 502 27.72 -3.99 -13.09
CA ARG A 502 28.58 -4.98 -12.43
C ARG A 502 28.18 -5.09 -10.95
N PRO A 503 27.79 -6.30 -10.47
CA PRO A 503 27.52 -6.50 -9.06
C PRO A 503 28.78 -6.21 -8.24
N PRO A 504 28.63 -5.72 -7.00
CA PRO A 504 29.77 -5.51 -6.12
C PRO A 504 30.48 -6.84 -5.85
N TRP A 505 31.82 -6.80 -5.69
CA TRP A 505 32.62 -8.00 -5.48
C TRP A 505 32.08 -8.95 -4.39
N PRO A 506 31.60 -8.46 -3.21
CA PRO A 506 31.01 -9.34 -2.20
C PRO A 506 29.81 -10.15 -2.69
N ALA A 507 28.98 -9.59 -3.59
CA ALA A 507 27.86 -10.32 -4.17
C ALA A 507 28.33 -11.46 -5.08
N LEU A 508 29.30 -11.19 -5.97
CA LEU A 508 29.88 -12.20 -6.85
C LEU A 508 30.55 -13.34 -6.07
N ALA A 509 31.35 -13.01 -5.05
CA ALA A 509 31.98 -13.97 -4.16
C ALA A 509 30.92 -14.79 -3.38
N GLY A 510 29.90 -14.16 -2.85
CA GLY A 510 28.80 -14.82 -2.16
C GLY A 510 28.03 -15.79 -3.06
N TRP A 511 27.74 -15.40 -4.31
CA TRP A 511 27.09 -16.26 -5.30
C TRP A 511 27.95 -17.48 -5.65
N ALA A 512 29.25 -17.28 -5.83
CA ALA A 512 30.20 -18.37 -6.11
C ALA A 512 30.30 -19.35 -4.94
N ILE A 513 30.46 -18.85 -3.73
CA ILE A 513 30.55 -19.67 -2.50
C ILE A 513 29.27 -20.48 -2.30
N ALA A 514 28.08 -19.81 -2.36
CA ALA A 514 26.80 -20.48 -2.21
C ALA A 514 26.55 -21.53 -3.29
N GLY A 515 26.91 -21.25 -4.56
CA GLY A 515 26.79 -22.17 -5.66
C GLY A 515 27.73 -23.40 -5.52
N ILE A 516 28.99 -23.20 -5.13
CA ILE A 516 29.94 -24.28 -4.85
C ILE A 516 29.47 -25.13 -3.67
N ALA A 517 29.04 -24.51 -2.58
CA ALA A 517 28.54 -25.22 -1.41
C ALA A 517 27.28 -26.06 -1.75
N ALA A 518 26.32 -25.49 -2.47
CA ALA A 518 25.13 -26.20 -2.92
C ALA A 518 25.48 -27.39 -3.85
N ALA A 519 26.36 -27.18 -4.81
CA ALA A 519 26.83 -28.23 -5.72
C ALA A 519 27.56 -29.37 -4.96
N GLY A 520 28.41 -29.00 -3.99
CA GLY A 520 29.09 -29.95 -3.11
C GLY A 520 28.08 -30.79 -2.27
N LEU A 521 27.06 -30.14 -1.70
CA LEU A 521 25.99 -30.81 -0.94
C LEU A 521 25.13 -31.72 -1.83
N LEU A 522 24.81 -31.28 -3.07
CA LEU A 522 24.08 -32.09 -4.04
C LEU A 522 24.92 -33.35 -4.46
N ARG A 523 26.23 -33.22 -4.54
CA ARG A 523 27.12 -34.35 -4.79
C ARG A 523 27.18 -35.28 -3.57
N ALA A 524 27.26 -34.70 -2.35
CA ALA A 524 27.25 -35.45 -1.08
C ALA A 524 25.94 -36.21 -0.84
N ALA A 525 24.82 -35.70 -1.39
CA ALA A 525 23.53 -36.37 -1.28
C ALA A 525 23.48 -37.79 -1.86
N ARG A 526 24.43 -38.15 -2.74
CA ARG A 526 24.58 -39.51 -3.27
C ARG A 526 25.06 -40.50 -2.19
N ARG A 527 25.87 -40.05 -1.23
CA ARG A 527 26.47 -40.88 -0.19
C ARG A 527 25.77 -40.69 1.17
N TRP A 528 25.37 -39.45 1.48
CA TRP A 528 24.76 -39.05 2.75
C TRP A 528 23.46 -38.23 2.54
N PRO A 529 22.36 -38.82 2.03
CA PRO A 529 21.20 -38.09 1.57
C PRO A 529 20.48 -37.36 2.72
N ARG A 530 20.46 -37.92 3.94
CA ARG A 530 19.80 -37.26 5.10
C ARG A 530 20.57 -36.02 5.54
N PHE A 531 21.89 -36.11 5.64
CA PHE A 531 22.76 -35.00 5.99
C PHE A 531 22.68 -33.89 4.93
N ALA A 532 22.83 -34.22 3.67
CA ALA A 532 22.84 -33.25 2.58
C ALA A 532 21.52 -32.49 2.46
N ARG A 533 20.39 -33.13 2.69
CA ARG A 533 19.08 -32.46 2.70
C ARG A 533 18.97 -31.45 3.85
N GLY A 534 19.37 -31.80 5.05
CA GLY A 534 19.42 -30.87 6.19
C GLY A 534 20.34 -29.70 5.94
N ALA A 535 21.55 -29.99 5.41
CA ALA A 535 22.55 -28.97 5.09
C ALA A 535 22.11 -28.02 3.96
N LEU A 536 21.41 -28.51 2.92
CA LEU A 536 20.84 -27.67 1.86
C LEU A 536 19.75 -26.73 2.40
N VAL A 537 18.92 -27.21 3.31
CA VAL A 537 17.91 -26.39 3.99
C VAL A 537 18.57 -25.31 4.85
N ALA A 538 19.61 -25.68 5.62
CA ALA A 538 20.37 -24.73 6.43
C ALA A 538 21.10 -23.71 5.56
N LEU A 539 21.72 -24.13 4.45
CA LEU A 539 22.36 -23.24 3.49
C LEU A 539 21.34 -22.23 2.91
N THR A 540 20.17 -22.70 2.49
CA THR A 540 19.10 -21.80 2.00
C THR A 540 18.68 -20.79 3.07
N PHE A 541 18.52 -21.20 4.33
CA PHE A 541 18.21 -20.30 5.42
C PHE A 541 19.29 -19.21 5.59
N VAL A 542 20.56 -19.60 5.57
CA VAL A 542 21.70 -18.66 5.65
C VAL A 542 21.72 -17.70 4.46
N GLU A 543 21.50 -18.20 3.25
CA GLU A 543 21.41 -17.36 2.03
C GLU A 543 20.29 -16.32 2.16
N LEU A 544 19.10 -16.72 2.61
CA LEU A 544 17.94 -15.82 2.79
C LEU A 544 18.22 -14.80 3.91
N TRP A 545 18.82 -15.22 5.00
CA TRP A 545 19.19 -14.34 6.11
C TRP A 545 20.25 -13.30 5.71
N LEU A 546 21.31 -13.73 5.00
CA LEU A 546 22.35 -12.81 4.50
C LEU A 546 21.81 -11.86 3.42
N GLY A 547 21.01 -12.38 2.48
CA GLY A 547 20.36 -11.58 1.44
C GLY A 547 19.35 -10.58 2.04
N GLY A 548 18.66 -10.97 3.11
CA GLY A 548 17.75 -10.09 3.84
C GLY A 548 18.42 -8.86 4.47
N ARG A 549 19.72 -8.95 4.81
CA ARG A 549 20.48 -7.81 5.38
C ARG A 549 20.60 -6.61 4.45
N GLY A 550 20.44 -6.78 3.15
CA GLY A 550 20.41 -5.69 2.16
C GLY A 550 19.03 -5.09 1.92
N LEU A 551 17.99 -5.57 2.59
CA LEU A 551 16.62 -5.09 2.35
C LEU A 551 16.25 -3.89 3.25
N PRO A 552 15.29 -3.03 2.81
CA PRO A 552 14.95 -1.77 3.49
C PRO A 552 14.58 -1.91 4.96
N PHE A 553 13.91 -2.99 5.37
CA PHE A 553 13.51 -3.20 6.77
C PHE A 553 14.68 -3.26 7.76
N THR A 554 15.89 -3.57 7.30
CA THR A 554 17.11 -3.59 8.16
C THR A 554 17.55 -2.18 8.55
N LEU A 555 17.06 -1.16 7.85
CA LEU A 555 17.26 0.25 8.15
C LEU A 555 16.17 0.80 9.10
N ALA A 556 15.46 -0.09 9.82
CA ALA A 556 14.55 0.31 10.88
C ALA A 556 15.25 1.20 11.91
N THR A 557 14.58 2.27 12.33
CA THR A 557 15.17 3.35 13.13
C THR A 557 14.50 3.50 14.50
N ALA A 558 14.84 4.54 15.25
CA ALA A 558 14.28 4.78 16.57
C ALA A 558 12.80 5.19 16.51
N PRO A 559 11.98 4.89 17.54
CA PRO A 559 10.59 5.33 17.65
C PRO A 559 10.40 6.85 17.61
N SER A 560 11.43 7.61 17.93
CA SER A 560 11.42 9.08 17.83
C SER A 560 11.28 9.61 16.39
N ALA A 561 11.27 8.74 15.39
CA ALA A 561 11.03 9.10 13.99
C ALA A 561 9.67 9.81 13.76
N THR A 562 8.68 9.57 14.63
CA THR A 562 7.33 10.18 14.57
C THR A 562 7.06 11.12 15.75
N SER A 563 8.08 11.48 16.51
CA SER A 563 7.94 12.41 17.63
C SER A 563 7.51 13.80 17.17
N LEU A 564 6.67 14.45 17.98
CA LEU A 564 6.22 15.81 17.74
C LEU A 564 7.41 16.77 17.64
N ARG A 565 7.44 17.56 16.56
CA ARG A 565 8.47 18.56 16.28
C ARG A 565 7.95 19.98 16.52
N ASN A 566 8.82 20.96 16.37
CA ASN A 566 8.52 22.36 16.72
C ASN A 566 7.41 22.97 15.85
N ALA A 567 7.42 22.78 14.55
CA ALA A 567 6.42 23.37 13.66
C ALA A 567 5.02 22.76 13.86
N PRO A 568 4.81 21.43 13.89
CA PRO A 568 3.49 20.89 14.25
C PRO A 568 3.07 21.26 15.69
N ALA A 569 3.99 21.38 16.65
CA ALA A 569 3.67 21.85 17.99
C ALA A 569 3.16 23.29 17.99
N ALA A 570 3.77 24.19 17.21
CA ALA A 570 3.33 25.57 17.05
C ALA A 570 1.93 25.67 16.44
N LEU A 571 1.62 24.86 15.41
CA LEU A 571 0.26 24.81 14.83
C LEU A 571 -0.78 24.28 15.82
N LEU A 572 -0.43 23.24 16.59
CA LEU A 572 -1.29 22.72 17.64
C LEU A 572 -1.58 23.77 18.71
N ALA A 573 -0.56 24.56 19.10
CA ALA A 573 -0.73 25.67 20.05
C ALA A 573 -1.61 26.78 19.48
N ALA A 574 -1.43 27.14 18.21
CA ALA A 574 -2.23 28.16 17.53
C ALA A 574 -3.71 27.77 17.34
N THR A 575 -4.01 26.47 17.32
CA THR A 575 -5.34 25.92 17.08
C THR A 575 -5.91 25.15 18.29
N ARG A 576 -5.37 25.36 19.51
CA ARG A 576 -5.69 24.57 20.70
C ARG A 576 -7.16 24.65 21.12
N ASP A 577 -7.79 25.80 20.89
CA ASP A 577 -9.17 26.09 21.29
C ASP A 577 -10.20 25.57 20.27
N GLN A 578 -9.76 24.93 19.17
CA GLN A 578 -10.58 24.39 18.11
C GLN A 578 -10.67 22.86 18.21
N PRO A 579 -11.81 22.24 17.89
CA PRO A 579 -11.92 20.78 17.83
C PRO A 579 -10.96 20.23 16.75
N PRO A 580 -10.30 19.07 16.96
CA PRO A 580 -9.24 18.58 16.04
C PRO A 580 -9.65 18.54 14.57
N ALA A 581 -10.84 18.01 14.27
CA ALA A 581 -11.33 17.92 12.89
C ALA A 581 -11.76 19.29 12.32
N GLY A 582 -12.06 20.26 13.18
CA GLY A 582 -12.49 21.62 12.82
C GLY A 582 -11.37 22.65 12.84
N ARG A 583 -10.13 22.26 13.12
CA ARG A 583 -8.97 23.18 13.12
C ARG A 583 -8.80 23.85 11.78
N ASP A 584 -8.27 25.07 11.82
CA ASP A 584 -7.91 25.81 10.62
C ASP A 584 -6.85 25.06 9.80
N ARG A 585 -6.97 25.19 8.47
CA ARG A 585 -6.11 24.49 7.52
C ARG A 585 -4.76 25.14 7.34
N PHE A 586 -3.79 24.29 7.03
CA PHE A 586 -2.48 24.74 6.58
C PHE A 586 -2.14 24.19 5.19
N LEU A 587 -1.22 24.89 4.52
CA LEU A 587 -0.52 24.46 3.33
C LEU A 587 0.99 24.51 3.60
N SER A 588 1.69 23.40 3.41
CA SER A 588 3.15 23.36 3.54
C SER A 588 3.80 23.37 2.17
N LEU A 589 4.73 24.31 1.96
CA LEU A 589 5.56 24.41 0.77
C LEU A 589 7.01 23.99 1.06
N SER A 590 7.34 23.74 2.32
CA SER A 590 8.69 23.44 2.74
C SER A 590 9.18 22.08 2.23
N ASP A 591 10.43 22.06 1.70
CA ASP A 591 11.15 20.82 1.38
C ASP A 591 12.02 20.40 2.60
N ILE A 592 12.61 19.21 2.54
CA ILE A 592 13.46 18.62 3.59
C ILE A 592 14.96 18.89 3.38
N ARG A 593 15.31 19.94 2.64
CA ARG A 593 16.71 20.26 2.29
C ARG A 593 17.50 21.01 3.36
N PHE A 594 16.86 21.31 4.49
CA PHE A 594 17.53 21.94 5.64
C PHE A 594 18.17 20.89 6.56
N ASP A 595 19.09 21.29 7.41
CA ASP A 595 19.56 20.49 8.54
C ASP A 595 18.80 20.91 9.81
N PRO A 596 18.21 19.94 10.56
CA PRO A 596 17.51 20.25 11.79
C PRO A 596 18.45 20.88 12.83
N GLY A 597 17.95 21.85 13.59
CA GLY A 597 18.75 22.50 14.64
C GLY A 597 19.27 21.54 15.70
N ASP A 598 18.58 20.42 15.92
CA ASP A 598 18.97 19.36 16.84
C ASP A 598 19.69 18.18 16.14
N LEU A 599 20.24 18.36 14.94
CA LEU A 599 20.89 17.30 14.15
C LEU A 599 22.00 16.57 14.92
N ALA A 600 22.82 17.32 15.66
CA ALA A 600 23.90 16.75 16.46
C ALA A 600 23.37 15.83 17.57
N GLU A 601 22.28 16.23 18.23
CA GLU A 601 21.64 15.48 19.30
C GLU A 601 20.97 14.21 18.75
N LEU A 602 20.26 14.33 17.61
CA LEU A 602 19.64 13.17 16.92
C LEU A 602 20.69 12.10 16.56
N ARG A 603 21.85 12.53 16.05
CA ARG A 603 22.95 11.61 15.70
C ARG A 603 23.62 11.03 16.94
N ALA A 604 23.97 11.86 17.91
CA ALA A 604 24.66 11.43 19.13
C ALA A 604 23.81 10.49 19.98
N GLY A 605 22.51 10.78 20.12
CA GLY A 605 21.59 9.96 20.91
C GLY A 605 21.38 8.54 20.37
N GLN A 606 21.71 8.28 19.10
CA GLN A 606 21.58 6.97 18.45
C GLN A 606 22.92 6.33 18.06
N ALA A 607 24.05 7.03 18.29
CA ALA A 607 25.38 6.51 17.99
C ALA A 607 25.63 5.18 18.75
N GLY A 608 26.14 4.18 18.04
CA GLY A 608 26.39 2.85 18.58
C GLY A 608 25.14 1.95 18.76
N ARG A 609 23.93 2.53 18.66
CA ARG A 609 22.66 1.76 18.74
C ARG A 609 22.08 1.47 17.37
N LEU A 610 22.20 2.39 16.42
CA LEU A 610 21.74 2.27 15.06
C LEU A 610 22.92 2.30 14.09
N SER A 611 22.73 1.73 12.90
CA SER A 611 23.66 1.90 11.79
C SER A 611 23.63 3.35 11.27
N PRO A 612 24.71 3.86 10.63
CA PRO A 612 24.71 5.20 10.04
C PRO A 612 23.50 5.44 9.12
N ASP A 613 23.15 4.50 8.25
CA ASP A 613 22.01 4.60 7.34
C ASP A 613 20.67 4.64 8.08
N ALA A 614 20.54 3.94 9.22
CA ALA A 614 19.33 4.00 10.05
C ALA A 614 19.22 5.33 10.81
N ILE A 615 20.35 5.94 11.18
CA ILE A 615 20.39 7.30 11.76
C ILE A 615 19.99 8.32 10.69
N GLU A 616 20.52 8.22 9.48
CA GLU A 616 20.09 9.11 8.37
C GLU A 616 18.60 8.97 8.03
N ARG A 617 18.02 7.76 8.17
CA ARG A 617 16.56 7.59 8.10
C ARG A 617 15.84 8.33 9.23
N LEU A 618 16.35 8.31 10.46
CA LEU A 618 15.79 9.05 11.58
C LEU A 618 15.79 10.56 11.29
N VAL A 619 16.93 11.08 10.86
CA VAL A 619 17.08 12.49 10.50
C VAL A 619 16.11 12.89 9.39
N ARG A 620 15.97 12.06 8.34
CA ARG A 620 15.00 12.29 7.27
C ARG A 620 13.57 12.27 7.79
N ALA A 621 13.23 11.34 8.67
CA ALA A 621 11.91 11.27 9.29
C ALA A 621 11.61 12.52 10.12
N ALA A 622 12.56 12.98 10.94
CA ALA A 622 12.44 14.20 11.71
C ALA A 622 12.19 15.42 10.80
N LYS A 623 12.93 15.57 9.70
CA LYS A 623 12.70 16.61 8.70
C LYS A 623 11.30 16.53 8.10
N GLN A 624 10.81 15.33 7.74
CA GLN A 624 9.48 15.13 7.18
C GLN A 624 8.37 15.48 8.18
N VAL A 625 8.55 15.16 9.45
CA VAL A 625 7.61 15.55 10.51
C VAL A 625 7.61 17.05 10.71
N GLU A 626 8.79 17.70 10.71
CA GLU A 626 8.90 19.16 10.88
C GLU A 626 8.14 19.93 9.81
N VAL A 627 8.22 19.49 8.54
CA VAL A 627 7.49 20.13 7.44
C VAL A 627 6.06 19.62 7.29
N LEU A 628 5.58 18.73 8.15
CA LEU A 628 4.28 18.06 7.99
C LEU A 628 4.11 17.50 6.57
N ALA A 629 5.06 16.64 6.13
CA ALA A 629 5.00 16.01 4.81
C ALA A 629 3.63 15.34 4.58
N PRO A 630 3.16 15.20 3.33
CA PRO A 630 1.82 14.68 3.02
C PRO A 630 1.47 13.43 3.82
N ASN A 631 0.25 13.40 4.36
CA ASN A 631 -0.33 12.43 5.29
C ASN A 631 0.17 12.47 6.75
N LEU A 632 1.37 12.97 7.06
CA LEU A 632 1.82 13.11 8.45
C LEU A 632 0.91 14.00 9.32
N PRO A 633 0.18 14.98 8.79
CA PRO A 633 -0.85 15.71 9.52
C PRO A 633 -1.86 14.85 10.27
N LEU A 634 -2.17 13.63 9.75
CA LEU A 634 -3.05 12.67 10.42
C LEU A 634 -2.56 12.26 11.82
N LEU A 635 -1.24 12.23 12.05
CA LEU A 635 -0.67 11.89 13.37
C LEU A 635 -1.08 12.87 14.46
N TYR A 636 -1.33 14.12 14.08
CA TYR A 636 -1.55 15.23 15.00
C TYR A 636 -2.94 15.82 14.90
N GLY A 637 -3.81 15.31 14.03
CA GLY A 637 -5.15 15.86 13.79
C GLY A 637 -5.09 17.30 13.27
N LEU A 638 -4.19 17.57 12.32
CA LEU A 638 -4.01 18.86 11.65
C LEU A 638 -4.58 18.80 10.23
N PRO A 639 -5.58 19.61 9.85
CA PRO A 639 -6.12 19.59 8.50
C PRO A 639 -5.18 20.21 7.48
N ALA A 640 -4.78 19.45 6.46
CA ALA A 640 -3.98 19.89 5.32
C ALA A 640 -4.84 20.04 4.05
N VAL A 641 -4.41 20.93 3.15
CA VAL A 641 -5.01 21.03 1.81
C VAL A 641 -4.68 19.80 0.98
N ASP A 642 -3.44 19.34 1.04
CA ASP A 642 -2.93 18.24 0.23
C ASP A 642 -2.84 16.93 1.01
N GLY A 643 -2.32 15.91 0.33
CA GLY A 643 -2.05 14.58 0.86
C GLY A 643 -1.24 13.80 -0.16
N TYR A 644 -1.07 12.51 0.08
CA TYR A 644 -0.40 11.58 -0.83
C TYR A 644 -1.14 10.24 -0.87
N ASP A 645 -1.61 9.84 -2.06
CA ASP A 645 -2.13 8.50 -2.31
C ASP A 645 -1.84 8.06 -3.76
N GLY A 646 -1.06 7.02 -3.91
CA GLY A 646 -0.79 6.41 -5.22
C GLY A 646 -1.84 5.38 -5.65
N GLY A 647 -2.95 5.25 -4.90
CA GLY A 647 -4.03 4.28 -5.07
C GLY A 647 -5.28 4.84 -5.73
N LEU A 648 -6.37 4.93 -4.97
CA LEU A 648 -7.69 5.39 -5.42
C LEU A 648 -7.95 6.87 -5.14
N LEU A 649 -7.25 7.45 -4.18
CA LEU A 649 -7.28 8.87 -3.88
C LEU A 649 -6.17 9.60 -4.66
N PRO A 650 -6.27 10.91 -4.82
CA PRO A 650 -7.39 11.79 -4.47
C PRO A 650 -8.59 11.66 -5.42
N LEU A 651 -9.68 12.39 -5.08
CA LEU A 651 -10.84 12.53 -5.96
C LEU A 651 -10.44 13.22 -7.27
N GLY A 652 -11.10 12.89 -8.38
CA GLY A 652 -10.79 13.48 -9.68
C GLY A 652 -10.93 15.01 -9.70
N ARG A 653 -11.96 15.55 -9.02
CA ARG A 653 -12.16 17.01 -8.91
C ARG A 653 -11.11 17.72 -8.05
N TYR A 654 -10.52 17.03 -7.09
CA TYR A 654 -9.39 17.59 -6.35
C TYR A 654 -8.18 17.81 -7.28
N VAL A 655 -7.88 16.87 -8.16
CA VAL A 655 -6.78 17.03 -9.14
C VAL A 655 -7.11 18.13 -10.17
N GLN A 656 -8.39 18.28 -10.55
CA GLN A 656 -8.83 19.42 -11.36
C GLN A 656 -8.64 20.76 -10.61
N LEU A 657 -8.97 20.81 -9.30
CA LEU A 657 -8.73 22.00 -8.47
C LEU A 657 -7.24 22.36 -8.39
N GLN A 658 -6.34 21.37 -8.38
CA GLN A 658 -4.89 21.62 -8.37
C GLN A 658 -4.41 22.41 -9.59
N SER A 659 -5.12 22.39 -10.73
CA SER A 659 -4.75 23.18 -11.91
C SER A 659 -4.87 24.68 -11.71
N LEU A 660 -5.55 25.14 -10.65
CA LEU A 660 -5.55 26.55 -10.24
C LEU A 660 -4.24 26.96 -9.56
N PHE A 661 -3.51 25.99 -9.00
CA PHE A 661 -2.26 26.20 -8.26
C PHE A 661 -1.01 25.88 -9.11
N LEU A 662 -1.15 24.97 -10.06
CA LEU A 662 -0.03 24.38 -10.79
C LEU A 662 -0.32 24.36 -12.29
N PRO A 663 0.70 24.65 -13.12
CA PRO A 663 0.58 24.46 -14.55
C PRO A 663 0.41 22.95 -14.90
N PRO A 664 -0.21 22.62 -16.05
CA PRO A 664 -0.58 21.24 -16.39
C PRO A 664 0.58 20.23 -16.36
N GLU A 665 1.80 20.65 -16.68
CA GLU A 665 3.00 19.81 -16.69
C GLU A 665 3.50 19.41 -15.29
N LEU A 666 3.09 20.13 -14.25
CA LEU A 666 3.45 19.89 -12.86
C LEU A 666 2.33 19.16 -12.08
N LEU A 667 1.17 18.95 -12.70
CA LEU A 667 0.07 18.25 -12.03
C LEU A 667 0.45 16.80 -11.72
N MET A 668 0.34 16.44 -10.44
CA MET A 668 0.62 15.10 -9.96
C MET A 668 -0.69 14.37 -9.61
N PRO A 669 -0.93 13.19 -10.20
CA PRO A 669 -2.17 12.46 -9.96
C PRO A 669 -2.29 11.87 -8.55
N ASP A 670 -1.24 11.94 -7.74
CA ASP A 670 -1.21 11.44 -6.35
C ASP A 670 -1.60 12.49 -5.31
N GLY A 671 -1.92 13.72 -5.74
CA GLY A 671 -2.50 14.77 -4.91
C GLY A 671 -1.52 15.65 -4.15
N ARG A 672 -0.22 15.47 -4.32
CA ARG A 672 0.80 16.31 -3.69
C ARG A 672 0.88 17.68 -4.34
N LEU A 673 0.77 18.74 -3.54
CA LEU A 673 1.00 20.12 -3.97
C LEU A 673 2.39 20.61 -3.55
N ARG A 674 2.80 20.30 -2.33
CA ARG A 674 4.01 20.84 -1.67
C ARG A 674 5.26 20.81 -2.54
N GLU A 675 5.56 19.67 -3.16
CA GLU A 675 6.79 19.46 -3.93
C GLU A 675 6.79 20.21 -5.27
N GLN A 676 5.63 20.70 -5.71
CA GLN A 676 5.44 21.37 -6.99
C GLN A 676 5.33 22.90 -6.84
N LEU A 677 4.82 23.36 -5.70
CA LEU A 677 4.69 24.78 -5.41
C LEU A 677 6.05 25.41 -5.08
N ARG A 678 6.41 26.42 -5.83
CA ARG A 678 7.69 27.14 -5.64
C ARG A 678 7.56 28.40 -4.79
N ARG A 679 6.36 28.94 -4.65
CA ARG A 679 6.05 30.17 -3.91
C ARG A 679 4.72 30.02 -3.23
N VAL A 680 4.49 30.84 -2.20
CA VAL A 680 3.16 30.95 -1.56
C VAL A 680 2.15 31.35 -2.63
N PRO A 681 1.03 30.60 -2.78
CA PRO A 681 -0.01 30.94 -3.74
C PRO A 681 -0.67 32.29 -3.43
N GLU A 682 -1.34 32.85 -4.44
CA GLU A 682 -2.12 34.08 -4.28
C GLU A 682 -3.17 33.92 -3.17
N THR A 683 -3.41 34.99 -2.41
CA THR A 683 -4.36 35.04 -1.30
C THR A 683 -5.74 34.51 -1.68
N ARG A 684 -6.24 34.82 -2.91
CA ARG A 684 -7.54 34.33 -3.41
C ARG A 684 -7.65 32.79 -3.48
N LEU A 685 -6.53 32.10 -3.79
CA LEU A 685 -6.49 30.63 -3.84
C LEU A 685 -6.39 30.01 -2.45
N LEU A 686 -5.72 30.69 -1.53
CA LEU A 686 -5.68 30.30 -0.12
C LEU A 686 -7.05 30.48 0.51
N ASP A 687 -7.77 31.55 0.18
CA ASP A 687 -9.16 31.80 0.61
C ASP A 687 -10.11 30.73 0.07
N LEU A 688 -10.01 30.42 -1.22
CA LEU A 688 -10.81 29.39 -1.87
C LEU A 688 -10.73 28.04 -1.14
N THR A 689 -9.57 27.69 -0.59
CA THR A 689 -9.33 26.41 0.11
C THR A 689 -9.39 26.53 1.63
N GLY A 690 -9.70 27.73 2.17
CA GLY A 690 -9.80 27.97 3.62
C GLY A 690 -8.48 27.81 4.35
N VAL A 691 -7.35 28.16 3.72
CA VAL A 691 -6.01 28.10 4.31
C VAL A 691 -5.77 29.31 5.21
N ARG A 692 -5.48 29.04 6.48
CA ARG A 692 -5.07 30.06 7.44
C ARG A 692 -3.56 30.06 7.71
N PHE A 693 -2.93 28.89 7.68
CA PHE A 693 -1.51 28.78 7.99
C PHE A 693 -0.72 28.32 6.76
N VAL A 694 0.45 28.90 6.56
CA VAL A 694 1.40 28.52 5.52
C VAL A 694 2.74 28.18 6.16
N ILE A 695 3.31 27.00 5.82
CA ILE A 695 4.62 26.57 6.25
C ILE A 695 5.59 26.70 5.09
N THR A 696 6.74 27.35 5.32
CA THR A 696 7.81 27.50 4.32
C THR A 696 9.17 27.18 4.93
N ASP A 697 10.13 26.82 4.10
CA ASP A 697 11.54 26.75 4.54
C ASP A 697 12.22 28.13 4.57
N LYS A 698 13.53 28.14 4.77
CA LYS A 698 14.34 29.35 4.81
C LYS A 698 15.32 29.47 3.64
N GLN A 699 15.12 28.71 2.56
CA GLN A 699 16.07 28.67 1.45
C GLN A 699 16.16 29.97 0.67
N ARG A 700 15.14 30.82 0.76
CA ARG A 700 15.08 32.13 0.10
C ARG A 700 15.52 33.28 0.99
N ASP A 701 15.65 33.04 2.29
CA ASP A 701 15.97 34.05 3.26
C ASP A 701 17.43 34.51 3.13
N LEU A 702 17.71 35.73 3.59
CA LEU A 702 19.00 36.33 3.50
C LEU A 702 19.57 36.56 4.90
N TRP A 703 20.81 36.14 5.09
CA TRP A 703 21.68 36.61 6.20
C TRP A 703 22.72 37.55 5.60
N ALA A 704 22.71 38.80 6.01
CA ALA A 704 23.67 39.81 5.59
C ALA A 704 24.09 40.65 6.78
N ASP A 705 25.41 40.81 7.02
CA ASP A 705 25.98 41.54 8.14
C ASP A 705 25.37 41.13 9.49
N ASP A 706 25.26 39.82 9.74
CA ASP A 706 24.66 39.22 10.95
C ASP A 706 23.19 39.60 11.20
N VAL A 707 22.48 40.09 10.19
CA VAL A 707 21.04 40.37 10.22
C VAL A 707 20.28 39.41 9.33
N TYR A 708 19.23 38.81 9.89
CA TYR A 708 18.32 37.91 9.17
C TYR A 708 17.18 38.70 8.52
N TYR A 709 16.91 38.40 7.25
CA TYR A 709 15.80 38.92 6.46
C TYR A 709 14.93 37.78 5.93
N ASP A 710 13.65 37.85 6.25
CA ASP A 710 12.63 36.97 5.71
C ASP A 710 12.22 37.46 4.32
N LEU A 711 12.53 36.67 3.27
CA LEU A 711 12.27 37.02 1.88
C LEU A 711 11.19 36.18 1.21
N GLU A 712 10.46 35.37 1.97
CA GLU A 712 9.50 34.41 1.41
C GLU A 712 8.34 35.09 0.68
N LEU A 713 7.80 36.12 1.31
CA LEU A 713 6.75 36.96 0.78
C LEU A 713 7.37 38.20 0.13
N GLY A 714 6.68 39.29 0.08
CA GLY A 714 7.13 40.54 -0.43
C GLY A 714 5.95 41.35 -0.96
N ALA A 715 6.12 42.66 -1.07
CA ALA A 715 5.08 43.53 -1.57
C ALA A 715 5.59 44.26 -2.83
N GLN A 716 4.84 44.14 -3.95
CA GLN A 716 5.01 45.00 -5.13
C GLN A 716 4.46 46.36 -4.74
N LEU A 717 5.23 47.39 -4.96
CA LEU A 717 4.89 48.77 -4.66
C LEU A 717 4.94 49.60 -5.94
N ASP A 718 3.78 50.05 -6.39
CA ASP A 718 3.62 50.87 -7.60
C ASP A 718 3.61 52.36 -7.25
N PRO A 719 3.88 53.27 -8.22
CA PRO A 719 3.84 54.68 -7.99
C PRO A 719 2.51 55.16 -7.38
N GLY A 720 2.57 55.94 -6.31
CA GLY A 720 1.42 56.44 -5.56
C GLY A 720 0.84 55.46 -4.53
N GLN A 721 1.36 54.23 -4.43
CA GLN A 721 0.92 53.27 -3.42
C GLN A 721 1.54 53.52 -2.04
N GLU A 722 0.82 53.02 -1.02
CA GLU A 722 1.22 53.03 0.38
C GLU A 722 1.05 51.63 0.97
N LEU A 723 2.09 51.12 1.63
CA LEU A 723 2.09 49.88 2.42
C LEU A 723 2.22 50.25 3.90
N ASN A 724 1.25 49.84 4.70
CA ASN A 724 1.26 49.98 6.15
C ASN A 724 1.55 48.63 6.82
N LEU A 725 2.66 48.54 7.54
CA LEU A 725 3.04 47.37 8.33
C LEU A 725 2.72 47.60 9.80
N ASN A 726 1.84 46.83 10.37
CA ASN A 726 1.44 46.89 11.77
C ASN A 726 2.34 45.98 12.62
N LEU A 727 3.17 46.59 13.50
CA LEU A 727 4.10 45.90 14.36
C LEU A 727 3.57 45.68 15.77
N SER A 728 2.36 46.08 16.11
CA SER A 728 1.78 45.93 17.47
C SER A 728 1.70 44.47 17.96
N ALA A 729 1.66 43.52 17.04
CA ALA A 729 1.67 42.08 17.34
C ALA A 729 3.08 41.49 17.56
N TYR A 730 4.13 42.24 17.25
CA TYR A 730 5.50 41.79 17.47
C TYR A 730 5.97 42.18 18.89
N ALA A 731 6.94 41.45 19.41
CA ALA A 731 7.59 41.84 20.67
C ALA A 731 8.20 43.23 20.53
N PRO A 732 8.06 44.13 21.52
CA PRO A 732 8.67 45.47 21.49
C PRO A 732 10.18 45.38 21.23
N PHE A 733 10.68 46.11 20.24
CA PHE A 733 12.07 46.10 19.83
C PHE A 733 12.61 47.52 19.70
N SER A 734 13.68 47.82 20.38
CA SER A 734 14.34 49.15 20.28
C SER A 734 15.27 49.15 19.08
N ALA A 735 14.83 49.75 17.98
CA ALA A 735 15.57 49.85 16.73
C ALA A 735 16.39 51.14 16.66
N THR A 736 17.63 51.08 16.15
CA THR A 736 18.46 52.21 15.75
C THR A 736 18.55 52.34 14.20
N ALA A 737 18.20 51.29 13.50
CA ALA A 737 18.14 51.27 12.04
C ALA A 737 17.07 50.30 11.51
N LEU A 738 16.65 50.51 10.28
CA LEU A 738 15.88 49.59 9.48
C LEU A 738 16.79 49.01 8.41
N GLY A 739 16.77 47.69 8.25
CA GLY A 739 17.33 46.97 7.09
C GLY A 739 16.23 46.62 6.11
N LEU A 740 16.33 47.06 4.86
CA LEU A 740 15.34 46.76 3.82
C LEU A 740 16.04 46.05 2.67
N VAL A 741 15.39 45.01 2.19
CA VAL A 741 15.76 44.31 0.95
C VAL A 741 14.79 44.79 -0.14
N ALA A 742 15.28 45.63 -1.02
CA ALA A 742 14.50 46.22 -2.09
C ALA A 742 15.00 45.71 -3.46
N GLU A 743 14.08 45.41 -4.36
CA GLU A 743 14.39 44.95 -5.73
C GLU A 743 13.72 45.87 -6.73
N THR A 744 14.53 46.56 -7.53
CA THR A 744 14.06 47.46 -8.62
C THR A 744 14.18 46.78 -9.97
N ALA A 745 13.32 47.14 -10.89
CA ALA A 745 13.52 46.79 -12.31
C ALA A 745 14.81 47.39 -12.83
N GLY A 746 15.51 46.75 -13.75
CA GLY A 746 16.72 47.26 -14.38
C GLY A 746 16.53 48.63 -14.99
N GLY A 747 17.54 49.54 -14.85
CA GLY A 747 17.53 50.87 -15.45
C GLY A 747 17.09 52.00 -14.53
N VAL A 748 16.83 51.74 -13.23
CA VAL A 748 16.56 52.78 -12.23
C VAL A 748 17.88 53.51 -11.92
N PRO A 749 18.01 54.84 -12.08
CA PRO A 749 19.24 55.57 -11.78
C PRO A 749 19.60 55.53 -10.29
N ASP A 750 20.88 55.44 -9.98
CA ASP A 750 21.36 55.59 -8.61
C ASP A 750 20.96 56.94 -8.03
N GLY A 751 20.49 56.92 -6.78
CA GLY A 751 20.01 58.10 -6.09
C GLY A 751 18.54 58.46 -6.35
N ALA A 752 17.86 57.77 -7.28
CA ALA A 752 16.44 57.99 -7.48
C ALA A 752 15.64 57.67 -6.21
N GLN A 753 14.67 58.51 -5.86
CA GLN A 753 13.79 58.24 -4.70
C GLN A 753 12.88 57.06 -5.03
N LEU A 754 12.91 56.06 -4.17
CA LEU A 754 12.03 54.85 -4.25
C LEU A 754 10.82 54.99 -3.35
N ALA A 755 11.01 55.43 -2.11
CA ALA A 755 9.95 55.56 -1.14
C ALA A 755 10.30 56.52 -0.01
N GLU A 756 9.25 57.01 0.65
CA GLU A 756 9.27 57.64 1.96
C GLU A 756 8.87 56.58 2.99
N VAL A 757 9.72 56.33 3.98
CA VAL A 757 9.50 55.34 5.05
C VAL A 757 9.24 56.10 6.36
N ASN A 758 8.00 56.09 6.81
CA ASN A 758 7.56 56.70 8.06
C ASN A 758 7.53 55.66 9.19
N VAL A 759 8.27 55.85 10.23
CA VAL A 759 8.38 54.95 11.40
C VAL A 759 7.69 55.62 12.57
N THR A 760 6.69 54.96 13.16
CA THR A 760 5.89 55.51 14.28
C THR A 760 6.01 54.60 15.50
N ASP A 761 6.26 55.18 16.68
CA ASP A 761 6.28 54.46 17.97
C ASP A 761 4.95 54.54 18.73
N ALA A 762 4.85 53.80 19.85
CA ALA A 762 3.66 53.76 20.67
C ALA A 762 3.24 55.12 21.31
N GLY A 763 4.19 56.05 21.41
CA GLY A 763 3.95 57.43 21.88
C GLY A 763 3.47 58.38 20.78
N GLY A 764 3.31 57.89 19.54
CA GLY A 764 2.94 58.71 18.40
C GLY A 764 4.09 59.54 17.78
N ARG A 765 5.33 59.32 18.23
CA ARG A 765 6.50 59.97 17.62
C ARG A 765 6.76 59.28 16.26
N SER A 766 6.87 60.10 15.22
CA SER A 766 7.12 59.63 13.86
C SER A 766 8.44 60.16 13.32
N THR A 767 9.16 59.33 12.57
CA THR A 767 10.38 59.67 11.86
C THR A 767 10.25 59.30 10.39
N LEU A 768 10.46 60.27 9.53
CA LEU A 768 10.44 60.07 8.06
C LEU A 768 11.86 59.83 7.58
N LEU A 769 12.07 58.77 6.84
CA LEU A 769 13.29 58.34 6.21
C LEU A 769 13.10 58.23 4.70
N ASP A 770 14.15 58.56 3.94
CA ASP A 770 14.10 58.55 2.45
C ASP A 770 14.86 57.34 1.95
N LEU A 771 14.13 56.46 1.22
CA LEU A 771 14.71 55.30 0.55
C LEU A 771 15.05 55.63 -0.89
N ARG A 772 16.36 55.53 -1.23
CA ARG A 772 16.89 55.82 -2.54
C ARG A 772 17.45 54.59 -3.25
N ALA A 773 17.35 54.53 -4.57
CA ALA A 773 18.00 53.55 -5.40
C ALA A 773 19.51 53.63 -5.28
N GLY A 774 20.19 52.52 -5.29
CA GLY A 774 21.64 52.39 -5.24
C GLY A 774 22.07 50.93 -5.49
N PRO A 775 23.35 50.60 -5.36
CA PRO A 775 23.85 49.25 -5.63
C PRO A 775 23.11 48.14 -4.86
N GLY A 776 22.58 48.46 -3.66
CA GLY A 776 21.81 47.52 -2.84
C GLY A 776 20.37 47.31 -3.32
N THR A 777 19.80 48.16 -4.19
CA THR A 777 18.42 48.05 -4.67
C THR A 777 18.31 47.38 -6.05
N SER A 778 19.42 47.20 -6.75
CA SER A 778 19.49 46.50 -8.04
C SER A 778 19.55 44.95 -7.89
N SER A 779 19.71 44.44 -6.68
CA SER A 779 19.81 43.00 -6.36
C SER A 779 19.20 42.71 -5.01
N ALA A 780 18.36 41.70 -4.92
CA ALA A 780 17.80 41.22 -3.66
C ALA A 780 18.86 40.64 -2.67
N ALA A 781 20.13 40.71 -3.03
CA ALA A 781 21.21 40.16 -2.21
C ALA A 781 21.86 41.17 -1.24
N THR A 782 21.57 42.47 -1.39
CA THR A 782 22.21 43.49 -0.57
C THR A 782 21.18 44.39 0.11
N PRO A 783 21.03 44.33 1.46
CA PRO A 783 20.07 45.19 2.16
C PRO A 783 20.53 46.66 2.19
N VAL A 784 19.57 47.56 2.15
CA VAL A 784 19.76 49.00 2.39
C VAL A 784 19.51 49.29 3.86
N ARG A 785 20.40 49.98 4.54
CA ARG A 785 20.23 50.40 5.95
C ARG A 785 19.78 51.85 6.02
N LEU A 786 18.63 52.09 6.62
CA LEU A 786 18.11 53.42 6.97
C LEU A 786 18.28 53.61 8.49
N ARG A 787 19.16 54.52 8.91
CA ARG A 787 19.41 54.82 10.31
C ARG A 787 18.37 55.76 10.87
N LEU A 788 17.88 55.44 12.07
CA LEU A 788 16.98 56.31 12.83
C LEU A 788 17.82 57.39 13.55
N PRO A 789 17.37 58.64 13.60
CA PRO A 789 18.07 59.70 14.33
C PRO A 789 18.22 59.41 15.83
N GLU A 790 17.23 58.74 16.40
CA GLU A 790 17.21 58.30 17.80
C GLU A 790 16.64 56.87 17.86
N PRO A 791 17.05 56.07 18.88
CA PRO A 791 16.44 54.76 19.10
C PRO A 791 14.92 54.87 19.26
N MET A 792 14.16 54.03 18.54
CA MET A 792 12.70 53.98 18.60
C MET A 792 12.20 52.52 18.81
N SER A 793 11.01 52.37 19.38
CA SER A 793 10.31 51.09 19.43
C SER A 793 9.13 51.16 18.49
N PRO A 794 9.30 50.79 17.18
CA PRO A 794 8.27 50.97 16.19
C PRO A 794 7.04 50.12 16.51
N VAL A 795 5.82 50.70 16.32
CA VAL A 795 4.53 49.98 16.32
C VAL A 795 3.89 49.96 14.94
N SER A 796 4.33 50.87 14.04
CA SER A 796 3.96 50.85 12.63
C SER A 796 5.06 51.39 11.73
N ILE A 797 5.14 50.90 10.54
CA ILE A 797 6.02 51.38 9.48
C ILE A 797 5.15 51.57 8.23
N THR A 798 5.11 52.79 7.70
CA THR A 798 4.40 53.13 6.46
C THR A 798 5.42 53.40 5.36
N VAL A 799 5.35 52.66 4.29
CA VAL A 799 6.18 52.82 3.10
C VAL A 799 5.33 53.44 1.99
N ARG A 800 5.57 54.71 1.63
CA ARG A 800 4.85 55.44 0.61
C ARG A 800 5.74 55.62 -0.64
N VAL A 801 5.22 55.22 -1.78
CA VAL A 801 5.89 55.43 -3.09
C VAL A 801 5.39 56.71 -3.71
N PRO A 802 6.27 57.71 -3.94
CA PRO A 802 5.85 58.94 -4.66
C PRO A 802 5.31 58.65 -6.06
N ALA A 803 4.34 59.46 -6.52
CA ALA A 803 3.72 59.25 -7.84
C ALA A 803 4.72 59.29 -9.05
N GLY A 804 5.87 59.91 -8.87
CA GLY A 804 6.95 59.96 -9.87
C GLY A 804 8.06 58.93 -9.67
N ALA A 805 7.99 58.08 -8.66
CA ALA A 805 9.00 57.05 -8.39
C ALA A 805 8.78 55.80 -9.26
N PRO A 806 9.80 55.00 -9.55
CA PRO A 806 9.64 53.75 -10.24
C PRO A 806 8.91 52.69 -9.35
N ALA A 807 8.25 51.73 -9.98
CA ALA A 807 7.75 50.53 -9.30
C ALA A 807 8.90 49.65 -8.80
N TRP A 808 8.78 49.09 -7.63
CA TRP A 808 9.78 48.21 -7.01
C TRP A 808 9.13 47.19 -6.07
N VAL A 809 9.90 46.22 -5.62
CA VAL A 809 9.44 45.17 -4.70
C VAL A 809 10.17 45.30 -3.36
N LEU A 810 9.45 45.45 -2.28
CA LEU A 810 9.97 45.28 -0.92
C LEU A 810 9.97 43.77 -0.61
N ARG A 811 11.16 43.16 -0.59
CA ARG A 811 11.32 41.72 -0.35
C ARG A 811 11.38 41.38 1.13
N GLY A 812 12.06 42.21 1.92
CA GLY A 812 12.22 41.95 3.37
C GLY A 812 12.54 43.21 4.15
N LEU A 813 12.20 43.17 5.42
CA LEU A 813 12.45 44.23 6.39
C LEU A 813 12.95 43.64 7.72
N SER A 814 13.94 44.23 8.32
CA SER A 814 14.37 43.91 9.69
C SER A 814 14.66 45.17 10.50
N LEU A 815 14.21 45.17 11.76
CA LEU A 815 14.58 46.13 12.78
C LEU A 815 15.95 45.76 13.31
N ILE A 816 16.84 46.74 13.44
CA ILE A 816 18.23 46.52 13.86
C ILE A 816 18.55 47.41 15.03
N ASP A 817 19.17 46.88 16.07
CA ASP A 817 19.83 47.66 17.12
C ASP A 817 21.33 47.55 16.92
N GLU A 818 21.93 48.54 16.26
CA GLU A 818 23.39 48.59 15.99
C GLU A 818 24.24 48.66 17.27
N ARG A 819 23.64 48.98 18.44
CA ARG A 819 24.35 49.04 19.72
C ARG A 819 24.65 47.66 20.31
N THR A 820 23.72 46.71 20.03
CA THR A 820 23.79 45.35 20.59
C THR A 820 23.99 44.26 19.51
N GLY A 821 23.81 44.64 18.23
CA GLY A 821 23.77 43.67 17.12
C GLY A 821 22.46 42.87 17.07
N ALA A 822 21.51 43.16 17.97
CA ALA A 822 20.20 42.47 17.93
C ALA A 822 19.39 42.90 16.70
N HIS A 823 18.56 41.98 16.18
CA HIS A 823 17.69 42.27 15.08
C HIS A 823 16.34 41.54 15.22
N SER A 824 15.30 42.07 14.59
CA SER A 824 13.97 41.45 14.53
C SER A 824 13.43 41.58 13.12
N SER A 825 13.27 40.46 12.41
CA SER A 825 12.75 40.43 11.05
C SER A 825 11.22 40.56 11.05
N VAL A 826 10.71 41.48 10.22
CA VAL A 826 9.28 41.75 9.99
C VAL A 826 8.81 41.03 8.72
N THR A 827 7.64 40.42 8.78
CA THR A 827 7.03 39.85 7.59
C THR A 827 6.48 40.95 6.70
N VAL A 828 6.82 40.90 5.42
CA VAL A 828 6.34 41.87 4.42
C VAL A 828 5.36 41.13 3.50
N SER A 829 4.12 41.59 3.42
CA SER A 829 3.11 41.09 2.45
C SER A 829 2.32 42.27 1.85
N PRO A 830 1.67 42.09 0.68
CA PRO A 830 1.06 43.19 -0.04
C PRO A 830 -0.02 43.96 0.74
N GLN A 831 -0.72 43.28 1.66
CA GLN A 831 -1.85 43.81 2.44
C GLN A 831 -1.60 43.73 3.96
N ASP A 832 -0.38 43.44 4.39
CA ASP A 832 -0.03 43.15 5.80
C ASP A 832 -0.91 42.02 6.39
N ASP A 833 -1.31 41.04 5.52
CA ASP A 833 -2.24 39.98 5.84
C ASP A 833 -1.56 38.71 6.38
N PHE A 834 -0.24 38.64 6.40
CA PHE A 834 0.55 37.54 6.93
C PHE A 834 1.37 37.93 8.16
N ARG A 835 1.29 37.14 9.21
CA ARG A 835 2.10 37.26 10.41
C ARG A 835 2.90 35.99 10.65
N ARG A 836 4.21 36.07 10.80
CA ARG A 836 5.03 34.94 11.17
C ARG A 836 4.86 34.60 12.66
N ILE A 837 4.29 33.40 12.94
CA ILE A 837 4.03 32.93 14.31
C ILE A 837 5.10 31.93 14.79
N HIS A 838 5.94 31.41 13.90
CA HIS A 838 7.02 30.50 14.22
C HIS A 838 8.20 30.70 13.26
N SER A 839 9.42 30.59 13.79
CA SER A 839 10.68 30.61 13.04
C SER A 839 11.70 29.70 13.70
N GLY A 840 11.56 28.38 13.45
CA GLY A 840 12.51 27.34 13.85
C GLY A 840 13.31 26.82 12.64
N ASP A 841 13.31 25.52 12.44
CA ASP A 841 13.86 24.89 11.22
C ASP A 841 13.09 25.34 9.97
N VAL A 842 11.78 25.57 10.14
CA VAL A 842 10.88 26.16 9.13
C VAL A 842 10.19 27.40 9.70
N LYS A 843 9.47 28.14 8.85
CA LYS A 843 8.63 29.28 9.21
C LYS A 843 7.16 28.91 9.09
N ILE A 844 6.34 29.47 9.98
CA ILE A 844 4.88 29.39 9.88
C ILE A 844 4.32 30.80 9.87
N TYR A 845 3.52 31.07 8.84
CA TYR A 845 2.75 32.30 8.72
C TYR A 845 1.29 32.02 9.00
N GLU A 846 0.67 32.87 9.80
CA GLU A 846 -0.77 32.98 10.00
C GLU A 846 -1.32 34.08 9.13
N ARG A 847 -2.43 33.83 8.46
CA ARG A 847 -3.14 34.82 7.64
C ARG A 847 -4.23 35.51 8.44
N ALA A 848 -4.12 36.81 8.57
CA ALA A 848 -5.17 37.65 9.15
C ALA A 848 -6.40 37.67 8.22
N GLY A 849 -7.60 37.55 8.78
CA GLY A 849 -8.82 37.63 8.00
C GLY A 849 -9.06 36.48 7.02
N ALA A 850 -8.38 35.32 7.15
CA ALA A 850 -8.71 34.12 6.39
C ALA A 850 -10.17 33.69 6.66
N PRO A 851 -10.94 33.26 5.63
CA PRO A 851 -12.38 33.01 5.78
C PRO A 851 -12.68 31.78 6.68
N GLY A 852 -11.67 31.06 7.11
CA GLY A 852 -11.83 29.78 7.81
C GLY A 852 -12.33 28.68 6.91
N ARG A 853 -12.99 27.68 7.47
CA ARG A 853 -13.48 26.52 6.71
C ARG A 853 -14.87 26.73 6.11
N ALA A 854 -15.66 27.66 6.66
CA ALA A 854 -17.01 27.95 6.22
C ALA A 854 -17.25 29.46 6.22
N TRP A 855 -17.88 29.97 5.16
CA TRP A 855 -18.23 31.39 5.02
C TRP A 855 -19.50 31.60 4.20
N LEU A 856 -20.07 32.77 4.29
CA LEU A 856 -21.25 33.20 3.55
C LEU A 856 -20.86 34.00 2.31
N VAL A 857 -21.60 33.77 1.21
CA VAL A 857 -21.49 34.57 -0.02
C VAL A 857 -22.87 34.85 -0.59
N HIS A 858 -23.05 36.00 -1.22
CA HIS A 858 -24.29 36.41 -1.85
C HIS A 858 -24.30 36.32 -3.37
N GLY A 859 -23.10 36.41 -4.01
CA GLY A 859 -22.94 36.25 -5.44
C GLY A 859 -23.03 34.78 -5.85
N ILE A 860 -23.85 34.48 -6.86
CA ILE A 860 -24.10 33.12 -7.36
C ILE A 860 -23.85 33.06 -8.86
N GLN A 861 -22.97 32.10 -9.26
CA GLN A 861 -22.68 31.82 -10.67
C GLN A 861 -23.06 30.36 -10.97
N PRO A 862 -24.23 30.09 -11.55
CA PRO A 862 -24.65 28.74 -11.91
C PRO A 862 -23.85 28.21 -13.11
N VAL A 863 -23.15 27.10 -12.94
CA VAL A 863 -22.35 26.48 -14.02
C VAL A 863 -22.39 24.95 -13.84
N SER A 864 -22.90 24.23 -14.81
CA SER A 864 -23.03 22.77 -14.77
C SER A 864 -21.74 22.04 -15.08
N GLU A 865 -20.91 22.60 -16.01
CA GLU A 865 -19.71 21.96 -16.53
C GLU A 865 -18.47 22.26 -15.65
N ASP A 866 -17.74 21.20 -15.27
CA ASP A 866 -16.55 21.31 -14.41
C ASP A 866 -15.44 22.17 -15.06
N THR A 867 -15.26 22.09 -16.39
CA THR A 867 -14.28 22.90 -17.13
C THR A 867 -14.63 24.38 -17.16
N ALA A 868 -15.89 24.75 -17.31
CA ALA A 868 -16.35 26.14 -17.26
C ALA A 868 -16.27 26.70 -15.83
N ALA A 869 -16.56 25.89 -14.81
CA ALA A 869 -16.36 26.26 -13.41
C ALA A 869 -14.89 26.59 -13.11
N LEU A 870 -13.96 25.75 -13.59
CA LEU A 870 -12.52 25.99 -13.46
C LEU A 870 -12.08 27.27 -14.14
N ALA A 871 -12.53 27.50 -15.38
CA ALA A 871 -12.18 28.71 -16.13
C ALA A 871 -12.65 30.01 -15.44
N LEU A 872 -13.82 29.97 -14.78
CA LEU A 872 -14.30 31.10 -13.96
C LEU A 872 -13.44 31.31 -12.71
N MET A 873 -13.09 30.23 -12.01
CA MET A 873 -12.28 30.28 -10.78
C MET A 873 -10.80 30.62 -11.07
N ASP A 874 -10.30 30.34 -12.26
CA ASP A 874 -8.95 30.67 -12.70
C ASP A 874 -8.81 32.18 -13.02
N ASN A 875 -9.91 32.86 -13.34
CA ASN A 875 -9.93 34.30 -13.59
C ASN A 875 -9.40 35.04 -12.35
N PRO A 876 -8.37 35.92 -12.47
CA PRO A 876 -7.83 36.68 -11.33
C PRO A 876 -8.87 37.57 -10.62
N ALA A 877 -9.95 37.98 -11.33
CA ALA A 877 -11.05 38.74 -10.76
C ALA A 877 -12.05 37.92 -9.94
N PHE A 878 -11.92 36.57 -9.94
CA PHE A 878 -12.79 35.73 -9.12
C PHE A 878 -12.39 35.80 -7.65
N ASP A 879 -13.33 36.32 -6.85
CA ASP A 879 -13.21 36.36 -5.39
C ASP A 879 -14.18 35.36 -4.75
N SER A 880 -13.65 34.31 -4.12
CA SER A 880 -14.43 33.28 -3.45
C SER A 880 -15.17 33.76 -2.19
N ARG A 881 -14.85 34.96 -1.67
CA ARG A 881 -15.57 35.64 -0.58
C ARG A 881 -16.81 36.39 -1.06
N ALA A 882 -16.83 36.78 -2.33
CA ALA A 882 -17.90 37.55 -2.91
C ALA A 882 -18.81 36.73 -3.83
N SER A 883 -18.32 35.59 -4.33
CA SER A 883 -19.02 34.79 -5.33
C SER A 883 -18.78 33.29 -5.15
N VAL A 884 -19.80 32.49 -5.44
CA VAL A 884 -19.72 31.03 -5.48
C VAL A 884 -20.16 30.47 -6.83
N VAL A 885 -19.40 29.58 -7.38
CA VAL A 885 -19.76 28.78 -8.55
C VAL A 885 -20.54 27.55 -8.09
N VAL A 886 -21.79 27.37 -8.55
CA VAL A 886 -22.65 26.25 -8.14
C VAL A 886 -23.10 25.43 -9.35
N SER A 887 -23.15 24.09 -9.18
CA SER A 887 -23.61 23.18 -10.24
C SER A 887 -25.14 23.04 -10.32
N ALA A 888 -25.88 23.77 -9.51
CA ALA A 888 -27.34 23.74 -9.46
C ALA A 888 -27.91 24.90 -10.30
N ALA A 889 -29.12 24.73 -10.84
CA ALA A 889 -29.88 25.79 -11.50
C ALA A 889 -30.47 26.74 -10.45
N LEU A 890 -29.64 27.65 -9.96
CA LEU A 890 -30.04 28.76 -9.10
C LEU A 890 -30.06 30.07 -9.92
N ASP A 891 -30.84 31.04 -9.46
CA ASP A 891 -30.81 32.35 -10.10
C ASP A 891 -29.45 33.03 -9.91
N PRO A 892 -28.81 33.50 -10.99
CA PRO A 892 -27.51 34.15 -10.90
C PRO A 892 -27.65 35.47 -10.10
N ARG A 893 -26.62 35.71 -9.24
CA ARG A 893 -26.53 36.95 -8.48
C ARG A 893 -25.15 37.58 -8.66
N PRO A 894 -25.06 38.92 -8.72
CA PRO A 894 -23.77 39.59 -8.88
C PRO A 894 -22.89 39.31 -7.65
N PRO A 895 -21.54 39.36 -7.83
CA PRO A 895 -20.60 39.17 -6.73
C PRO A 895 -20.89 40.15 -5.59
N ALA A 896 -21.06 39.64 -4.37
CA ALA A 896 -21.22 40.43 -3.16
C ALA A 896 -20.70 39.63 -1.95
N PRO A 897 -19.76 40.18 -1.15
CA PRO A 897 -19.27 39.55 0.08
C PRO A 897 -20.36 39.60 1.18
N ALA A 898 -20.06 38.82 2.27
CA ALA A 898 -20.89 38.90 3.48
C ALA A 898 -20.97 40.34 4.03
N THR A 899 -22.15 40.70 4.53
CA THR A 899 -22.39 42.05 5.06
C THR A 899 -21.98 42.14 6.53
N PRO A 900 -21.72 43.36 7.06
CA PRO A 900 -21.42 43.53 8.48
C PRO A 900 -22.61 43.01 9.35
N GLY A 901 -22.27 42.19 10.35
CA GLY A 901 -23.25 41.53 11.23
C GLY A 901 -23.59 40.09 10.82
N GLU A 902 -23.18 39.63 9.65
CA GLU A 902 -23.28 38.23 9.27
C GLU A 902 -22.07 37.44 9.86
N SER A 903 -22.35 36.22 10.28
CA SER A 903 -21.31 35.35 10.87
C SER A 903 -21.63 33.88 10.63
N VAL A 904 -20.56 33.06 10.60
CA VAL A 904 -20.60 31.59 10.65
C VAL A 904 -19.72 31.15 11.80
N GLU A 905 -20.27 30.42 12.73
CA GLU A 905 -19.54 29.87 13.88
C GLU A 905 -19.59 28.35 13.84
N VAL A 906 -18.45 27.70 14.03
CA VAL A 906 -18.36 26.25 14.20
C VAL A 906 -18.82 25.89 15.60
N THR A 907 -19.93 25.15 15.72
CA THR A 907 -20.47 24.72 17.01
C THR A 907 -19.98 23.30 17.39
N ASP A 908 -19.77 22.45 16.40
CA ASP A 908 -19.21 21.11 16.59
C ASP A 908 -18.53 20.64 15.28
N TYR A 909 -17.42 19.90 15.41
CA TYR A 909 -16.76 19.34 14.24
C TYR A 909 -16.07 18.02 14.57
N ALA A 910 -16.65 16.93 14.07
CA ALA A 910 -16.11 15.57 14.12
C ALA A 910 -15.88 15.05 12.68
N PRO A 911 -15.15 13.95 12.47
CA PRO A 911 -14.90 13.44 11.13
C PRO A 911 -16.13 13.25 10.25
N GLU A 912 -17.21 12.75 10.82
CA GLU A 912 -18.48 12.44 10.10
C GLU A 912 -19.62 13.43 10.39
N ARG A 913 -19.32 14.51 11.10
CA ARG A 913 -20.31 15.52 11.48
C ARG A 913 -19.66 16.90 11.54
N ALA A 914 -20.32 17.89 10.96
CA ALA A 914 -19.95 19.30 11.10
C ALA A 914 -21.23 20.12 11.39
N ALA A 915 -21.21 20.93 12.46
CA ALA A 915 -22.33 21.77 12.86
C ALA A 915 -21.90 23.23 12.98
N PHE A 916 -22.79 24.12 12.54
CA PHE A 916 -22.55 25.54 12.44
C PHE A 916 -23.77 26.31 12.91
N THR A 917 -23.54 27.50 13.46
CA THR A 917 -24.58 28.54 13.58
C THR A 917 -24.23 29.63 12.56
N ALA A 918 -25.19 30.02 11.72
CA ALA A 918 -25.04 31.12 10.79
C ALA A 918 -26.06 32.23 11.07
N ASN A 919 -25.62 33.49 11.05
CA ASN A 919 -26.47 34.66 11.05
C ASN A 919 -26.44 35.27 9.65
N VAL A 920 -27.58 35.34 8.99
CA VAL A 920 -27.73 35.75 7.59
C VAL A 920 -28.68 36.92 7.49
N THR A 921 -28.28 38.01 6.85
CA THR A 921 -29.13 39.23 6.73
C THR A 921 -29.89 39.28 5.41
N SER A 922 -29.36 38.68 4.35
CA SER A 922 -30.00 38.54 3.03
C SER A 922 -29.70 37.15 2.45
N PRO A 923 -30.50 36.64 1.50
CA PRO A 923 -30.31 35.29 0.98
C PRO A 923 -28.88 35.02 0.55
N ALA A 924 -28.24 34.00 1.10
CA ALA A 924 -26.82 33.68 0.93
C ALA A 924 -26.62 32.22 0.62
N VAL A 925 -25.41 31.87 0.21
CA VAL A 925 -24.90 30.50 0.16
C VAL A 925 -23.81 30.34 1.23
N LEU A 926 -24.01 29.42 2.16
CA LEU A 926 -22.96 28.95 3.02
C LEU A 926 -22.04 28.06 2.19
N VAL A 927 -20.78 28.41 2.07
CA VAL A 927 -19.73 27.59 1.44
C VAL A 927 -18.93 26.92 2.55
N LEU A 928 -18.87 25.59 2.54
CA LEU A 928 -17.99 24.79 3.39
C LEU A 928 -16.90 24.20 2.51
N ALA A 929 -15.65 24.66 2.68
CA ALA A 929 -14.49 24.25 1.89
C ALA A 929 -14.05 22.81 2.15
N ASP A 930 -14.99 21.90 2.33
CA ASP A 930 -14.81 20.46 2.45
C ASP A 930 -15.38 19.74 1.24
N ALA A 931 -14.74 18.63 0.85
CA ALA A 931 -15.09 17.91 -0.36
C ALA A 931 -16.57 17.46 -0.38
N PHE A 932 -17.23 17.76 -1.49
CA PHE A 932 -18.54 17.21 -1.85
C PHE A 932 -18.34 15.73 -2.26
N TYR A 933 -19.03 14.84 -1.53
CA TYR A 933 -18.97 13.40 -1.78
C TYR A 933 -20.33 12.76 -1.48
N PRO A 934 -20.77 11.71 -2.21
CA PRO A 934 -22.01 10.99 -1.94
C PRO A 934 -22.07 10.48 -0.49
N GLY A 935 -23.26 10.59 0.15
CA GLY A 935 -23.47 10.18 1.53
C GLY A 935 -23.48 11.31 2.54
N TRP A 936 -23.01 12.50 2.21
CA TRP A 936 -23.24 13.69 3.03
C TRP A 936 -24.70 14.13 2.95
N GLN A 937 -25.29 14.45 4.08
CA GLN A 937 -26.64 14.97 4.26
C GLN A 937 -26.55 16.25 5.09
N ALA A 938 -27.44 17.20 4.86
CA ALA A 938 -27.50 18.43 5.62
C ALA A 938 -28.90 18.67 6.15
N THR A 939 -28.98 19.33 7.30
CA THR A 939 -30.22 19.93 7.87
C THR A 939 -29.96 21.39 8.19
N VAL A 940 -30.97 22.21 7.96
CA VAL A 940 -31.06 23.62 8.40
C VAL A 940 -32.24 23.70 9.35
N ASP A 941 -32.02 24.11 10.57
CA ASP A 941 -33.03 24.18 11.63
C ASP A 941 -33.80 22.86 11.84
N GLY A 942 -33.06 21.73 11.71
CA GLY A 942 -33.62 20.39 11.81
C GLY A 942 -34.33 19.87 10.55
N VAL A 943 -34.54 20.69 9.53
CA VAL A 943 -35.19 20.32 8.25
C VAL A 943 -34.13 19.92 7.23
N SER A 944 -34.33 18.79 6.49
CA SER A 944 -33.42 18.34 5.45
C SER A 944 -33.28 19.38 4.33
N ALA A 945 -32.03 19.71 4.01
CA ALA A 945 -31.67 20.66 2.95
C ALA A 945 -30.76 20.02 1.91
N PRO A 946 -30.92 20.33 0.59
CA PRO A 946 -30.07 19.79 -0.45
C PRO A 946 -28.68 20.43 -0.39
N ILE A 947 -27.64 19.62 -0.40
CA ILE A 947 -26.25 20.08 -0.50
C ILE A 947 -25.95 20.44 -1.96
N LEU A 948 -25.55 21.66 -2.19
CA LEU A 948 -25.08 22.17 -3.48
C LEU A 948 -23.58 21.77 -3.65
N ARG A 949 -23.17 21.47 -4.87
CA ARG A 949 -21.75 21.39 -5.20
C ARG A 949 -21.26 22.80 -5.54
N ALA A 950 -20.43 23.34 -4.65
CA ALA A 950 -19.89 24.69 -4.69
C ALA A 950 -18.42 24.67 -5.14
N ASN A 951 -17.98 25.67 -5.87
CA ASN A 951 -16.60 25.90 -6.29
C ASN A 951 -15.92 24.61 -6.74
N LEU A 952 -16.52 23.90 -7.70
CA LEU A 952 -16.10 22.64 -8.30
C LEU A 952 -16.27 21.42 -7.38
N MET A 953 -15.79 21.46 -6.12
CA MET A 953 -15.70 20.25 -5.28
C MET A 953 -16.14 20.47 -3.82
N PHE A 954 -16.61 21.64 -3.43
CA PHE A 954 -16.99 21.94 -2.05
C PHE A 954 -18.48 21.74 -1.79
N ARG A 955 -18.88 21.77 -0.52
CA ARG A 955 -20.27 21.70 -0.11
C ARG A 955 -20.84 23.11 0.07
N GLY A 956 -22.03 23.35 -0.46
CA GLY A 956 -22.76 24.60 -0.28
C GLY A 956 -24.17 24.36 0.23
N LEU A 957 -24.74 25.33 0.95
CA LEU A 957 -26.15 25.37 1.33
C LEU A 957 -26.72 26.75 1.07
N ALA A 958 -27.89 26.79 0.41
CA ALA A 958 -28.65 28.01 0.29
C ALA A 958 -29.34 28.30 1.62
N LEU A 959 -29.24 29.55 2.11
CA LEU A 959 -29.82 30.04 3.35
C LEU A 959 -30.64 31.28 3.08
N GLU A 960 -31.83 31.35 3.70
CA GLU A 960 -32.67 32.54 3.77
C GLU A 960 -32.19 33.48 4.91
N PRO A 961 -32.65 34.73 4.96
CA PRO A 961 -32.31 35.60 6.08
C PRO A 961 -32.79 35.06 7.43
N GLY A 962 -31.93 35.12 8.44
CA GLY A 962 -32.24 34.62 9.77
C GLY A 962 -31.01 34.03 10.48
N ARG A 963 -31.24 33.51 11.69
CA ARG A 963 -30.28 32.72 12.43
C ARG A 963 -30.59 31.24 12.18
N HIS A 964 -29.62 30.49 11.71
CA HIS A 964 -29.78 29.09 11.35
C HIS A 964 -28.85 28.17 12.11
N GLU A 965 -29.36 27.03 12.50
CA GLU A 965 -28.55 25.88 12.97
C GLU A 965 -28.37 24.88 11.82
N ILE A 966 -27.15 24.67 11.42
CA ILE A 966 -26.77 23.85 10.24
C ILE A 966 -25.98 22.64 10.68
N VAL A 967 -26.42 21.44 10.26
CA VAL A 967 -25.72 20.20 10.58
C VAL A 967 -25.48 19.38 9.32
N PHE A 968 -24.23 19.10 9.01
CA PHE A 968 -23.82 18.11 8.01
C PHE A 968 -23.52 16.79 8.69
N THR A 969 -23.97 15.68 8.12
CA THR A 969 -23.73 14.32 8.62
C THR A 969 -23.37 13.38 7.47
N TYR A 970 -22.33 12.55 7.65
CA TYR A 970 -21.91 11.58 6.66
C TYR A 970 -22.55 10.21 6.88
N ARG A 971 -23.41 9.76 5.97
CA ARG A 971 -24.16 8.49 6.05
C ARG A 971 -24.22 7.78 4.70
N PRO A 972 -23.07 7.21 4.22
CA PRO A 972 -23.03 6.61 2.90
C PRO A 972 -23.92 5.36 2.79
N SER A 973 -24.77 5.31 1.75
CA SER A 973 -25.68 4.19 1.50
C SER A 973 -24.92 2.92 1.12
N THR A 974 -23.80 3.05 0.40
CA THR A 974 -22.91 1.94 0.00
C THR A 974 -22.33 1.20 1.20
N TRP A 975 -21.96 1.93 2.27
CA TRP A 975 -21.53 1.33 3.54
C TRP A 975 -22.67 0.53 4.19
N ARG A 976 -23.84 1.12 4.36
CA ARG A 976 -24.99 0.49 5.01
C ARG A 976 -25.43 -0.79 4.27
N LEU A 977 -25.54 -0.70 2.95
CA LEU A 977 -25.85 -1.86 2.09
C LEU A 977 -24.76 -2.92 2.17
N GLY A 978 -23.50 -2.51 2.10
CA GLY A 978 -22.36 -3.41 2.19
C GLY A 978 -22.33 -4.20 3.50
N VAL A 979 -22.57 -3.53 4.62
CA VAL A 979 -22.67 -4.16 5.95
C VAL A 979 -23.81 -5.18 6.00
N ALA A 980 -24.99 -4.83 5.50
CA ALA A 980 -26.13 -5.75 5.46
C ALA A 980 -25.83 -7.02 4.63
N ILE A 981 -25.21 -6.85 3.46
CA ILE A 981 -24.80 -7.97 2.59
C ILE A 981 -23.73 -8.82 3.29
N SER A 982 -22.71 -8.22 3.90
CA SER A 982 -21.64 -8.97 4.57
C SER A 982 -22.16 -9.78 5.75
N PHE A 983 -23.03 -9.21 6.58
CA PHE A 983 -23.66 -9.94 7.69
C PHE A 983 -24.61 -11.03 7.18
N GLY A 984 -25.41 -10.77 6.15
CA GLY A 984 -26.25 -11.78 5.50
C GLY A 984 -25.44 -12.97 4.97
N ALA A 985 -24.33 -12.68 4.28
CA ALA A 985 -23.42 -13.70 3.78
C ALA A 985 -22.78 -14.54 4.91
N LEU A 986 -22.35 -13.87 5.98
CA LEU A 986 -21.78 -14.54 7.15
C LEU A 986 -22.80 -15.47 7.81
N ALA A 987 -24.04 -14.99 8.03
CA ALA A 987 -25.14 -15.77 8.59
C ALA A 987 -25.50 -16.98 7.70
N ALA A 988 -25.57 -16.78 6.38
CA ALA A 988 -25.84 -17.85 5.41
C ALA A 988 -24.74 -18.94 5.41
N LEU A 989 -23.46 -18.53 5.45
CA LEU A 989 -22.32 -19.44 5.57
C LEU A 989 -22.35 -20.23 6.89
N ALA A 990 -22.59 -19.55 8.00
CA ALA A 990 -22.72 -20.20 9.32
C ALA A 990 -23.87 -21.21 9.34
N ALA A 991 -25.04 -20.82 8.84
CA ALA A 991 -26.21 -21.70 8.71
C ALA A 991 -25.91 -22.93 7.85
N ALA A 992 -25.23 -22.75 6.70
CA ALA A 992 -24.84 -23.87 5.81
C ALA A 992 -23.89 -24.86 6.53
N VAL A 993 -22.91 -24.36 7.29
CA VAL A 993 -21.99 -25.20 8.06
C VAL A 993 -22.72 -25.94 9.18
N ILE A 994 -23.60 -25.26 9.92
CA ILE A 994 -24.40 -25.84 11.03
C ILE A 994 -25.37 -26.89 10.50
N ALA A 995 -26.14 -26.58 9.45
CA ALA A 995 -27.14 -27.50 8.86
C ALA A 995 -26.49 -28.82 8.40
N THR A 996 -25.32 -28.75 7.75
CA THR A 996 -24.55 -29.94 7.38
C THR A 996 -24.01 -30.70 8.59
N GLY A 997 -23.83 -30.03 9.76
CA GLY A 997 -23.44 -30.65 11.04
C GLY A 997 -24.55 -31.43 11.71
N VAL A 998 -25.74 -30.82 11.79
CA VAL A 998 -26.93 -31.40 12.47
C VAL A 998 -27.49 -32.61 11.69
N TYR A 999 -27.50 -32.57 10.36
CA TYR A 999 -27.96 -33.70 9.54
C TYR A 999 -27.22 -35.02 9.82
N LYS A 1000 -25.95 -34.98 10.18
CA LYS A 1000 -25.18 -36.18 10.57
C LYS A 1000 -25.57 -36.74 11.93
N ARG A 1001 -25.96 -35.89 12.90
CA ARG A 1001 -26.40 -36.34 14.24
C ARG A 1001 -27.76 -37.07 14.18
N ARG A 1002 -28.66 -36.63 13.30
CA ARG A 1002 -29.97 -37.24 13.12
C ARG A 1002 -29.93 -38.57 12.37
N ASN A 1003 -28.95 -38.79 11.48
CA ASN A 1003 -28.81 -40.00 10.66
C ASN A 1003 -27.66 -40.92 11.11
N ALA A 1004 -27.12 -40.73 12.32
CA ALA A 1004 -26.23 -41.72 12.94
C ALA A 1004 -27.09 -42.91 13.34
N PRO A 1005 -26.80 -44.17 12.90
CA PRO A 1005 -27.55 -45.33 13.35
C PRO A 1005 -27.44 -45.41 14.89
N HIS A 1006 -28.58 -45.48 15.54
CA HIS A 1006 -28.63 -45.87 16.96
C HIS A 1006 -27.96 -47.23 17.07
N THR A 1007 -26.74 -47.27 17.60
CA THR A 1007 -26.13 -48.51 18.10
C THR A 1007 -26.96 -48.90 19.31
N GLY A 1008 -27.88 -49.87 19.12
CA GLY A 1008 -28.66 -50.44 20.19
C GLY A 1008 -27.73 -50.96 21.29
N THR A 1009 -28.09 -50.69 22.49
CA THR A 1009 -27.56 -51.34 23.67
C THR A 1009 -27.56 -52.84 23.52
N PRO A 1010 -26.49 -53.56 23.81
CA PRO A 1010 -26.53 -55.00 23.87
C PRO A 1010 -27.45 -55.42 25.04
N GLU A 1011 -28.47 -56.27 24.73
CA GLU A 1011 -29.26 -56.97 25.71
C GLU A 1011 -28.34 -57.78 26.64
N PRO A 1012 -28.59 -57.82 27.93
CA PRO A 1012 -27.86 -58.70 28.84
C PRO A 1012 -28.15 -60.16 28.52
N ALA A 1013 -27.09 -60.98 28.34
CA ALA A 1013 -27.19 -62.40 28.17
C ALA A 1013 -27.78 -63.01 29.47
N GLU A 1014 -28.95 -63.65 29.37
CA GLU A 1014 -29.49 -64.52 30.37
C GLU A 1014 -28.57 -65.74 30.57
N THR A 1015 -28.03 -65.84 31.74
CA THR A 1015 -27.39 -67.04 32.29
C THR A 1015 -28.47 -68.07 32.68
N ASN A 1016 -28.57 -69.13 31.90
CA ASN A 1016 -29.26 -70.34 32.35
C ASN A 1016 -28.23 -71.37 32.86
N HIS A 1017 -28.55 -71.96 33.93
CA HIS A 1017 -27.87 -73.00 34.75
C HIS A 1017 -27.27 -74.17 34.03
#